data_2c156bf648f640f945b70e218995da97
#
_entry.id   2c156bf648f640f945b70e218995da97
#
_cell.length_a   1.000
_cell.length_b   1.000
_cell.length_c   1.000
_cell.angle_alpha   90.00
_cell.angle_beta   90.00
_cell.angle_gamma   90.00
#
_symmetry.space_group_name_H-M   'P 1'
#
loop_
_entity.id
_entity.type
_entity.pdbx_description
1 polymer ?
#
loop_
_entity_poly.entity_id
_entity_poly.type
_entity_poly.pdbx_seq_one_letter_code
_entity_poly.pdbx_strand_id
1 'polypeptide(L)'
;MMKSFLQYVAEDILRKNGTNLSRITIVFPNKRASLFFNEELARMANRPIWSPTYITISELFREHSDKTVGDQIKLICDLHKIFNACTGSCETLDRFYGWGQVLLTDFDDIDKNMGDAHQIFTNLKNIHELDDASYLTEEQKELLKKFFGNFSDDIESKLKERFINLWSNFEEIYTRFNECLAQQGLAYEGALYREVVEKTEIDFQNDKYIFVGFNMMQIVEQKLCERLQKHGKARFYWDFDDYYMGNQHGIKHESGTYIRQYLKYFPNELDITNKQIYANFEQPKNITYLSATTENIQARYISTWLKQNGRIDDGRRTAIVLADENLLPTVIHCLPPELKHVNITTGYPLQHAPIASFVRLLINLHTMGYSANKHSFSKKWHTMLMRHPYMKYIENEKTVFGKVHTDVVSINTWIVDILQEVGHNYTVEGEEDPLVQESIFRMYTLFNRLEALIAAGDLEADFNIYNRLINQLISSTSVPFHGEPVIGLQIMGVLETRNLDFDHILVLSCNEGNMPKGVNDTSFIPYAIRKAFGLTTIDNKVAIYAYYFHSLLQRAQDVTLAYNKATSKTATGEMSRFMLQMMVESQQKIQFRNLNAQQVPMQNIKKAIVKNPKVMEVINGIERISPTALTTYLRCQMRFYYRYVAGIKEPDNEEDEIDNRIFGNIFHRAAELFYQDKNHGGIIHESDIEDALKDKSLLTRLVERAFREKLFEVNETRDIKYNGLQLINRQVIIDYLKRLLQIDRKLTPFSILGLEESVEKAFEIDTPQGPKQIYLFGNIDRIDEIQDNHGAFIRVVDYKTGSNNSMNVKNIDDIFNPEKIDNHTDYYLQAILYSLILRNEHPINAANHPVSPALLFIQHATGKDYDPTLQLDKQPITDVANYQSEFMDRLKVLIEDIFNPDISFNPTEKTKQCQYCPYRNICG
;
A
#
# COMPACT_ATOMS: atom_id res chain seq x y z
N MET A 1 22.36 -9.74 41.00
CA MET A 1 21.38 -10.11 39.98
C MET A 1 20.08 -10.46 40.64
N MET A 2 18.95 -9.84 40.21
CA MET A 2 17.64 -10.26 40.69
C MET A 2 17.31 -11.63 40.11
N LYS A 3 16.68 -12.49 40.91
CA LYS A 3 16.10 -13.76 40.37
C LYS A 3 14.91 -13.44 39.49
N SER A 4 14.76 -14.15 38.36
CA SER A 4 13.59 -14.08 37.52
C SER A 4 12.39 -14.78 38.15
N PHE A 5 11.17 -14.42 37.68
CA PHE A 5 9.95 -15.12 38.12
C PHE A 5 10.05 -16.62 37.85
N LEU A 6 10.51 -17.03 36.68
CA LEU A 6 10.66 -18.44 36.33
C LEU A 6 11.65 -19.16 37.23
N GLN A 7 12.68 -18.49 37.76
CA GLN A 7 13.62 -19.07 38.75
C GLN A 7 12.92 -19.39 40.07
N TYR A 8 12.09 -18.46 40.58
CA TYR A 8 11.33 -18.72 41.81
C TYR A 8 10.35 -19.89 41.62
N VAL A 9 9.69 -19.96 40.46
CA VAL A 9 8.77 -21.07 40.16
C VAL A 9 9.52 -22.38 40.04
N ALA A 10 10.66 -22.44 39.38
CA ALA A 10 11.47 -23.65 39.23
C ALA A 10 11.97 -24.14 40.61
N GLU A 11 12.44 -23.26 41.46
CA GLU A 11 12.90 -23.59 42.82
C GLU A 11 11.76 -24.19 43.66
N ASP A 12 10.57 -23.57 43.60
CA ASP A 12 9.43 -24.05 44.38
C ASP A 12 8.90 -25.40 43.87
N ILE A 13 8.87 -25.61 42.56
CA ILE A 13 8.44 -26.88 41.97
C ILE A 13 9.41 -28.01 42.35
N LEU A 14 10.73 -27.77 42.27
CA LEU A 14 11.74 -28.77 42.71
C LEU A 14 11.64 -29.05 44.19
N ARG A 15 11.45 -28.05 45.03
CA ARG A 15 11.27 -28.19 46.45
C ARG A 15 10.05 -29.05 46.82
N LYS A 16 8.90 -28.81 46.14
CA LYS A 16 7.62 -29.50 46.44
C LYS A 16 7.48 -30.87 45.83
N ASN A 17 8.10 -31.14 44.69
CA ASN A 17 7.87 -32.36 43.90
C ASN A 17 9.14 -33.22 43.72
N GLY A 18 10.32 -32.71 44.12
CA GLY A 18 11.58 -33.43 43.92
C GLY A 18 11.99 -33.44 42.45
N THR A 19 12.73 -34.48 42.04
CA THR A 19 13.36 -34.60 40.71
C THR A 19 12.59 -35.41 39.69
N ASN A 20 11.52 -36.11 40.14
CA ASN A 20 10.67 -36.83 39.21
C ASN A 20 9.41 -35.99 38.90
N LEU A 21 9.45 -35.29 37.74
CA LEU A 21 8.36 -34.44 37.30
C LEU A 21 7.59 -35.03 36.11
N SER A 22 7.83 -36.29 35.75
CA SER A 22 7.28 -36.94 34.56
C SER A 22 5.74 -37.01 34.50
N ARG A 23 5.05 -36.91 35.66
CA ARG A 23 3.59 -36.89 35.74
C ARG A 23 3.02 -35.48 35.99
N ILE A 24 3.82 -34.47 35.76
CA ILE A 24 3.45 -33.07 35.90
C ILE A 24 3.41 -32.42 34.51
N THR A 25 2.30 -31.75 34.21
CA THR A 25 2.19 -30.88 33.04
C THR A 25 2.27 -29.43 33.48
N ILE A 26 3.21 -28.69 32.89
CA ILE A 26 3.33 -27.22 33.10
C ILE A 26 2.72 -26.54 31.91
N VAL A 27 1.71 -25.71 32.17
CA VAL A 27 0.92 -24.99 31.19
C VAL A 27 1.36 -23.55 31.17
N PHE A 28 1.81 -23.07 30.01
CA PHE A 28 2.21 -21.69 29.77
C PHE A 28 1.26 -20.98 28.81
N PRO A 29 1.17 -19.63 28.87
CA PRO A 29 0.43 -18.87 27.86
C PRO A 29 1.10 -18.86 26.47
N ASN A 30 2.42 -19.14 26.40
CA ASN A 30 3.18 -19.31 25.15
C ASN A 30 4.31 -20.34 25.30
N LYS A 31 4.75 -20.92 24.20
CA LYS A 31 5.82 -21.94 24.21
C LYS A 31 7.20 -21.42 24.63
N ARG A 32 7.48 -20.14 24.47
CA ARG A 32 8.79 -19.57 24.74
C ARG A 32 9.15 -19.63 26.21
N ALA A 33 8.22 -19.27 27.08
CA ALA A 33 8.43 -19.32 28.52
C ALA A 33 8.87 -20.70 29.00
N SER A 34 8.38 -21.78 28.35
CA SER A 34 8.76 -23.16 28.70
C SER A 34 10.24 -23.43 28.42
N LEU A 35 10.83 -22.84 27.38
CA LEU A 35 12.24 -23.06 27.03
C LEU A 35 13.16 -22.41 28.08
N PHE A 36 12.86 -21.18 28.46
CA PHE A 36 13.59 -20.48 29.53
C PHE A 36 13.41 -21.18 30.88
N PHE A 37 12.18 -21.63 31.16
CA PHE A 37 11.89 -22.34 32.37
C PHE A 37 12.64 -23.67 32.45
N ASN A 38 12.68 -24.46 31.38
CA ASN A 38 13.40 -25.73 31.30
C ASN A 38 14.91 -25.55 31.57
N GLU A 39 15.52 -24.48 31.04
CA GLU A 39 16.92 -24.17 31.32
C GLU A 39 17.14 -23.80 32.79
N GLU A 40 16.28 -22.97 33.38
CA GLU A 40 16.40 -22.63 34.80
C GLU A 40 16.18 -23.85 35.69
N LEU A 41 15.23 -24.71 35.33
CA LEU A 41 15.00 -25.98 36.00
C LEU A 41 16.25 -26.91 35.96
N ALA A 42 16.88 -27.01 34.79
CA ALA A 42 18.10 -27.81 34.61
C ALA A 42 19.29 -27.25 35.39
N ARG A 43 19.42 -25.92 35.44
CA ARG A 43 20.50 -25.25 36.23
C ARG A 43 20.35 -25.48 37.73
N MET A 44 19.14 -25.51 38.24
CA MET A 44 18.85 -25.64 39.65
C MET A 44 18.91 -27.08 40.11
N ALA A 45 18.70 -28.01 39.19
CA ALA A 45 18.75 -29.44 39.47
C ALA A 45 20.21 -29.93 39.56
N ASN A 46 20.79 -30.05 40.72
CA ASN A 46 22.12 -30.60 40.96
C ASN A 46 22.28 -32.08 40.60
N ARG A 47 21.31 -32.73 40.03
CA ARG A 47 21.23 -34.12 39.66
C ARG A 47 20.24 -34.35 38.49
N PRO A 48 20.30 -35.47 37.76
CA PRO A 48 19.35 -35.74 36.69
C PRO A 48 17.90 -35.68 37.19
N ILE A 49 17.03 -35.08 36.36
CA ILE A 49 15.58 -34.95 36.59
C ILE A 49 14.80 -35.61 35.46
N TRP A 50 13.64 -36.14 35.79
CA TRP A 50 12.64 -36.46 34.80
C TRP A 50 11.86 -35.20 34.49
N SER A 51 11.99 -34.73 33.24
CA SER A 51 11.36 -33.47 32.79
C SER A 51 9.83 -33.54 32.88
N PRO A 52 9.16 -32.46 33.26
CA PRO A 52 7.72 -32.39 33.10
C PRO A 52 7.35 -32.24 31.62
N THR A 53 6.08 -32.40 31.31
CA THR A 53 5.51 -32.04 30.00
C THR A 53 5.24 -30.54 29.97
N TYR A 54 5.64 -29.89 28.88
CA TYR A 54 5.37 -28.45 28.65
C TYR A 54 4.38 -28.30 27.54
N ILE A 55 3.28 -27.63 27.81
CA ILE A 55 2.22 -27.33 26.82
C ILE A 55 1.70 -25.90 26.96
N THR A 56 1.06 -25.42 25.93
CA THR A 56 0.27 -24.20 26.02
C THR A 56 -1.18 -24.50 26.40
N ILE A 57 -1.93 -23.48 26.82
CA ILE A 57 -3.35 -23.65 27.10
C ILE A 57 -4.13 -24.12 25.87
N SER A 58 -3.75 -23.64 24.68
CA SER A 58 -4.36 -24.07 23.41
C SER A 58 -4.10 -25.57 23.14
N GLU A 59 -2.90 -26.03 23.39
CA GLU A 59 -2.58 -27.47 23.24
C GLU A 59 -3.34 -28.32 24.26
N LEU A 60 -3.51 -27.85 25.50
CA LEU A 60 -4.30 -28.56 26.51
C LEU A 60 -5.76 -28.74 26.07
N PHE A 61 -6.37 -27.75 25.42
CA PHE A 61 -7.73 -27.90 24.86
C PHE A 61 -7.76 -28.87 23.69
N ARG A 62 -6.79 -28.78 22.78
CA ARG A 62 -6.72 -29.65 21.59
C ARG A 62 -6.53 -31.12 21.95
N GLU A 63 -5.77 -31.42 23.01
CA GLU A 63 -5.58 -32.80 23.50
C GLU A 63 -6.89 -33.45 24.00
N HIS A 64 -7.89 -32.64 24.37
CA HIS A 64 -9.15 -33.11 24.91
C HIS A 64 -10.34 -32.93 23.95
N SER A 65 -10.06 -32.59 22.69
CA SER A 65 -11.09 -32.42 21.63
C SER A 65 -10.97 -33.53 20.59
N ASP A 66 -12.13 -33.94 20.08
CA ASP A 66 -12.22 -34.87 18.96
C ASP A 66 -12.18 -34.16 17.60
N LYS A 67 -12.24 -32.81 17.61
CA LYS A 67 -12.16 -31.98 16.43
C LYS A 67 -10.79 -31.35 16.28
N THR A 68 -10.47 -30.96 15.03
CA THR A 68 -9.26 -30.22 14.73
C THR A 68 -9.58 -28.76 14.40
N VAL A 69 -8.66 -27.84 14.72
CA VAL A 69 -8.82 -26.44 14.32
C VAL A 69 -8.64 -26.34 12.82
N GLY A 70 -9.67 -25.84 12.13
CA GLY A 70 -9.66 -25.66 10.69
C GLY A 70 -8.62 -24.64 10.21
N ASP A 71 -8.17 -24.82 8.99
CA ASP A 71 -7.34 -23.84 8.29
C ASP A 71 -8.05 -22.50 8.16
N GLN A 72 -7.39 -21.39 8.48
CA GLN A 72 -8.03 -20.06 8.49
C GLN A 72 -8.62 -19.68 7.11
N ILE A 73 -7.94 -19.98 6.01
CA ILE A 73 -8.44 -19.66 4.66
C ILE A 73 -9.68 -20.50 4.38
N LYS A 74 -9.64 -21.80 4.71
CA LYS A 74 -10.78 -22.69 4.56
C LYS A 74 -11.97 -22.24 5.41
N LEU A 75 -11.73 -21.89 6.68
CA LEU A 75 -12.79 -21.38 7.57
C LEU A 75 -13.49 -20.16 6.96
N ILE A 76 -12.74 -19.23 6.37
CA ILE A 76 -13.31 -18.05 5.73
C ILE A 76 -14.02 -18.40 4.43
N CYS A 77 -13.52 -19.37 3.64
CA CYS A 77 -14.21 -19.84 2.44
C CYS A 77 -15.55 -20.51 2.79
N ASP A 78 -15.59 -21.37 3.80
CA ASP A 78 -16.83 -22.00 4.27
C ASP A 78 -17.80 -20.96 4.83
N LEU A 79 -17.31 -20.02 5.63
CA LEU A 79 -18.10 -18.91 6.15
C LEU A 79 -18.68 -18.03 5.02
N HIS A 80 -17.92 -17.77 3.96
CA HIS A 80 -18.36 -17.04 2.78
C HIS A 80 -19.50 -17.73 2.05
N LYS A 81 -19.38 -19.05 1.81
CA LYS A 81 -20.44 -19.85 1.18
C LYS A 81 -21.75 -19.78 1.98
N ILE A 82 -21.65 -19.97 3.29
CA ILE A 82 -22.80 -19.93 4.21
C ILE A 82 -23.39 -18.53 4.28
N PHE A 83 -22.56 -17.50 4.38
CA PHE A 83 -22.97 -16.11 4.36
C PHE A 83 -23.80 -15.77 3.12
N ASN A 84 -23.31 -16.08 1.92
CA ASN A 84 -24.05 -15.85 0.68
C ASN A 84 -25.36 -16.64 0.63
N ALA A 85 -25.37 -17.87 1.14
CA ALA A 85 -26.59 -18.70 1.20
C ALA A 85 -27.66 -18.14 2.18
N CYS A 86 -27.26 -17.62 3.34
CA CYS A 86 -28.19 -17.08 4.33
C CYS A 86 -28.69 -15.68 3.96
N THR A 87 -27.83 -14.83 3.37
CA THR A 87 -28.17 -13.44 3.05
C THR A 87 -28.74 -13.25 1.65
N GLY A 88 -28.64 -14.26 0.77
CA GLY A 88 -28.98 -14.13 -0.65
C GLY A 88 -28.06 -13.17 -1.40
N SER A 89 -26.92 -12.80 -0.84
CA SER A 89 -25.93 -11.94 -1.47
C SER A 89 -25.06 -12.71 -2.46
N CYS A 90 -24.47 -11.99 -3.43
CA CYS A 90 -23.46 -12.52 -4.34
C CYS A 90 -22.11 -11.83 -4.05
N GLU A 91 -21.77 -11.73 -2.77
CA GLU A 91 -20.51 -11.08 -2.37
C GLU A 91 -19.32 -11.93 -2.82
N THR A 92 -18.29 -11.25 -3.36
CA THR A 92 -17.08 -11.94 -3.81
C THR A 92 -16.13 -12.22 -2.65
N LEU A 93 -15.37 -13.31 -2.72
CA LEU A 93 -14.50 -13.75 -1.62
C LEU A 93 -13.45 -12.70 -1.23
N ASP A 94 -12.88 -11.96 -2.18
CA ASP A 94 -11.88 -10.93 -1.90
C ASP A 94 -12.43 -9.77 -1.06
N ARG A 95 -13.67 -9.38 -1.31
CA ARG A 95 -14.36 -8.38 -0.51
C ARG A 95 -14.79 -8.92 0.84
N PHE A 96 -15.27 -10.17 0.85
CA PHE A 96 -15.69 -10.86 2.06
C PHE A 96 -14.52 -11.14 3.01
N TYR A 97 -13.34 -11.49 2.49
CA TYR A 97 -12.24 -12.07 3.26
C TYR A 97 -11.87 -11.23 4.50
N GLY A 98 -11.69 -9.92 4.33
CA GLY A 98 -11.29 -9.04 5.44
C GLY A 98 -12.34 -8.94 6.55
N TRP A 99 -13.59 -8.74 6.19
CA TRP A 99 -14.64 -8.66 7.21
C TRP A 99 -15.18 -10.04 7.64
N GLY A 100 -14.99 -11.06 6.81
CA GLY A 100 -15.17 -12.46 7.22
C GLY A 100 -14.22 -12.86 8.35
N GLN A 101 -12.98 -12.36 8.35
CA GLN A 101 -12.06 -12.50 9.48
C GLN A 101 -12.60 -11.84 10.75
N VAL A 102 -13.19 -10.64 10.63
CA VAL A 102 -13.80 -9.94 11.77
C VAL A 102 -14.97 -10.75 12.32
N LEU A 103 -15.84 -11.26 11.46
CA LEU A 103 -16.99 -12.07 11.87
C LEU A 103 -16.56 -13.38 12.56
N LEU A 104 -15.55 -14.05 11.99
CA LEU A 104 -14.97 -15.27 12.61
C LEU A 104 -14.36 -14.95 13.99
N THR A 105 -13.71 -13.79 14.14
CA THR A 105 -13.15 -13.34 15.42
C THR A 105 -14.26 -13.05 16.44
N ASP A 106 -15.38 -12.49 16.01
CA ASP A 106 -16.53 -12.25 16.90
C ASP A 106 -17.17 -13.58 17.35
N PHE A 107 -17.31 -14.56 16.46
CA PHE A 107 -17.78 -15.91 16.81
C PHE A 107 -16.83 -16.60 17.79
N ASP A 108 -15.53 -16.51 17.53
CA ASP A 108 -14.48 -17.06 18.40
C ASP A 108 -14.55 -16.45 19.81
N ASP A 109 -14.76 -15.13 19.90
CA ASP A 109 -14.86 -14.43 21.19
C ASP A 109 -16.16 -14.77 21.95
N ILE A 110 -17.29 -14.96 21.25
CA ILE A 110 -18.54 -15.44 21.84
C ILE A 110 -18.32 -16.80 22.51
N ASP A 111 -17.70 -17.74 21.80
CA ASP A 111 -17.51 -19.09 22.33
C ASP A 111 -16.47 -19.14 23.44
N LYS A 112 -15.34 -18.43 23.30
CA LYS A 112 -14.32 -18.34 24.34
C LYS A 112 -14.83 -17.74 25.64
N ASN A 113 -15.82 -16.84 25.56
CA ASN A 113 -16.45 -16.25 26.72
C ASN A 113 -17.78 -16.91 27.11
N MET A 114 -18.12 -18.06 26.52
CA MET A 114 -19.36 -18.80 26.80
C MET A 114 -20.60 -17.93 26.63
N GLY A 115 -20.56 -16.98 25.69
CA GLY A 115 -21.66 -16.08 25.42
C GLY A 115 -22.87 -16.83 24.87
N ASP A 116 -24.08 -16.35 25.19
CA ASP A 116 -25.32 -16.84 24.60
C ASP A 116 -25.52 -16.15 23.24
N ALA A 117 -25.16 -16.85 22.17
CA ALA A 117 -25.21 -16.34 20.80
C ALA A 117 -26.62 -15.89 20.42
N HIS A 118 -27.68 -16.64 20.84
CA HIS A 118 -29.05 -16.30 20.58
C HIS A 118 -29.41 -14.96 21.20
N GLN A 119 -29.11 -14.76 22.50
CA GLN A 119 -29.39 -13.49 23.18
C GLN A 119 -28.56 -12.33 22.59
N ILE A 120 -27.30 -12.55 22.29
CA ILE A 120 -26.41 -11.52 21.69
C ILE A 120 -26.98 -11.05 20.35
N PHE A 121 -27.29 -11.97 19.44
CA PHE A 121 -27.78 -11.63 18.10
C PHE A 121 -29.25 -11.11 18.11
N THR A 122 -30.10 -11.59 19.03
CA THR A 122 -31.45 -11.04 19.24
C THR A 122 -31.37 -9.60 19.72
N ASN A 123 -30.45 -9.28 20.66
CA ASN A 123 -30.26 -7.90 21.12
C ASN A 123 -29.69 -7.00 20.01
N LEU A 124 -28.78 -7.51 19.15
CA LEU A 124 -28.33 -6.79 17.96
C LEU A 124 -29.47 -6.45 17.01
N LYS A 125 -30.39 -7.38 16.77
CA LYS A 125 -31.57 -7.18 15.93
C LYS A 125 -32.54 -6.14 16.49
N ASN A 126 -32.68 -6.07 17.81
CA ASN A 126 -33.61 -5.20 18.53
C ASN A 126 -33.06 -3.81 18.83
N ILE A 127 -31.80 -3.49 18.48
CA ILE A 127 -31.26 -2.14 18.59
C ILE A 127 -31.92 -1.23 17.54
N HIS A 128 -33.20 -0.91 17.76
CA HIS A 128 -33.92 0.06 16.92
C HIS A 128 -33.57 1.52 17.21
N GLU A 129 -32.84 1.80 18.29
CA GLU A 129 -32.48 3.15 18.74
C GLU A 129 -31.16 3.66 18.15
N LEU A 130 -30.70 3.09 17.05
CA LEU A 130 -29.50 3.55 16.36
C LEU A 130 -29.78 4.75 15.44
N ASP A 131 -30.37 5.79 15.98
CA ASP A 131 -30.50 7.08 15.28
C ASP A 131 -29.19 7.86 15.24
N ASP A 132 -28.18 7.40 15.97
CA ASP A 132 -26.87 8.02 16.05
C ASP A 132 -25.77 7.03 15.64
N ALA A 133 -25.23 7.21 14.43
CA ALA A 133 -24.07 6.45 13.93
C ALA A 133 -22.74 6.81 14.65
N SER A 134 -22.83 7.58 15.73
CA SER A 134 -21.66 8.02 16.51
C SER A 134 -20.90 6.88 17.22
N TYR A 135 -21.52 5.72 17.38
CA TYR A 135 -20.87 4.54 17.97
C TYR A 135 -19.93 3.80 17.00
N LEU A 136 -19.99 4.10 15.69
CA LEU A 136 -19.09 3.54 14.69
C LEU A 136 -17.86 4.44 14.57
N THR A 137 -16.68 3.86 14.63
CA THR A 137 -15.45 4.58 14.29
C THR A 137 -15.43 4.94 12.80
N GLU A 138 -14.66 5.97 12.41
CA GLU A 138 -14.53 6.35 11.00
C GLU A 138 -13.97 5.19 10.15
N GLU A 139 -13.11 4.35 10.72
CA GLU A 139 -12.59 3.14 10.07
C GLU A 139 -13.69 2.10 9.82
N GLN A 140 -14.59 1.92 10.79
CA GLN A 140 -15.76 1.05 10.64
C GLN A 140 -16.71 1.60 9.58
N LYS A 141 -16.95 2.90 9.55
CA LYS A 141 -17.74 3.56 8.51
C LYS A 141 -17.12 3.41 7.11
N GLU A 142 -15.79 3.54 7.00
CA GLU A 142 -15.08 3.32 5.74
C GLU A 142 -15.13 1.85 5.29
N LEU A 143 -15.00 0.91 6.20
CA LEU A 143 -15.07 -0.52 5.93
C LEU A 143 -16.46 -0.90 5.44
N LEU A 144 -17.50 -0.35 6.08
CA LEU A 144 -18.89 -0.51 5.66
C LEU A 144 -19.16 0.16 4.31
N LYS A 145 -18.62 1.36 4.06
CA LYS A 145 -18.70 2.02 2.74
C LYS A 145 -18.04 1.19 1.65
N LYS A 146 -16.89 0.60 1.92
CA LYS A 146 -16.19 -0.32 0.98
C LYS A 146 -16.98 -1.61 0.74
N PHE A 147 -17.59 -2.14 1.78
CA PHE A 147 -18.42 -3.33 1.69
C PHE A 147 -19.69 -3.12 0.84
N PHE A 148 -20.40 -2.04 1.07
CA PHE A 148 -21.63 -1.73 0.33
C PHE A 148 -21.40 -0.96 -0.99
N GLY A 149 -20.18 -0.88 -1.51
CA GLY A 149 -19.72 -0.05 -2.64
C GLY A 149 -20.73 0.17 -3.78
N ASN A 150 -20.92 1.43 -4.13
CA ASN A 150 -21.78 2.06 -5.14
C ASN A 150 -23.07 2.69 -4.57
N PHE A 151 -22.93 3.73 -3.74
CA PHE A 151 -24.10 4.49 -3.27
C PHE A 151 -24.01 5.97 -3.64
N SER A 152 -25.14 6.46 -4.20
CA SER A 152 -25.46 7.88 -4.34
C SER A 152 -26.00 8.45 -3.01
N ASP A 153 -26.00 9.76 -2.87
CA ASP A 153 -26.18 10.59 -1.68
C ASP A 153 -27.38 10.38 -0.72
N ASP A 154 -28.20 9.36 -0.88
CA ASP A 154 -29.28 8.96 0.07
C ASP A 154 -28.83 7.86 1.06
N ILE A 155 -27.63 8.00 1.59
CA ILE A 155 -26.79 6.88 2.07
C ILE A 155 -27.15 6.38 3.46
N GLU A 156 -27.54 7.23 4.41
CA GLU A 156 -27.64 6.81 5.82
C GLU A 156 -28.82 5.87 6.13
N SER A 157 -29.98 6.08 5.54
CA SER A 157 -31.16 5.25 5.83
C SER A 157 -31.07 3.86 5.21
N LYS A 158 -30.54 3.74 3.97
CA LYS A 158 -30.38 2.45 3.28
C LYS A 158 -29.21 1.61 3.83
N LEU A 159 -28.16 2.25 4.32
CA LEU A 159 -27.06 1.59 5.02
C LEU A 159 -27.55 0.97 6.32
N LYS A 160 -28.34 1.69 7.08
CA LYS A 160 -28.94 1.25 8.35
C LYS A 160 -29.84 0.02 8.13
N GLU A 161 -30.72 0.07 7.14
CA GLU A 161 -31.63 -1.02 6.81
C GLU A 161 -30.90 -2.31 6.40
N ARG A 162 -29.84 -2.19 5.59
CA ARG A 162 -29.02 -3.32 5.19
C ARG A 162 -28.19 -3.87 6.35
N PHE A 163 -27.72 -3.02 7.24
CA PHE A 163 -26.97 -3.43 8.42
C PHE A 163 -27.82 -4.22 9.40
N ILE A 164 -29.06 -3.75 9.65
CA ILE A 164 -30.04 -4.46 10.47
C ILE A 164 -30.39 -5.81 9.82
N ASN A 165 -30.56 -5.82 8.52
CA ASN A 165 -30.84 -7.05 7.78
C ASN A 165 -29.65 -8.03 7.84
N LEU A 166 -28.42 -7.55 7.77
CA LEU A 166 -27.22 -8.35 7.95
C LEU A 166 -27.17 -8.97 9.37
N TRP A 167 -27.37 -8.16 10.40
CA TRP A 167 -27.38 -8.63 11.78
C TRP A 167 -28.49 -9.66 12.07
N SER A 168 -29.61 -9.53 11.39
CA SER A 168 -30.72 -10.50 11.55
C SER A 168 -30.34 -11.91 11.08
N ASN A 169 -29.35 -12.06 10.24
CA ASN A 169 -28.88 -13.35 9.72
C ASN A 169 -27.69 -13.92 10.51
N PHE A 170 -27.06 -13.17 11.40
CA PHE A 170 -25.83 -13.63 12.07
C PHE A 170 -26.04 -14.88 12.93
N GLU A 171 -27.20 -15.03 13.58
CA GLU A 171 -27.52 -16.23 14.35
C GLU A 171 -27.61 -17.47 13.46
N GLU A 172 -28.29 -17.36 12.32
CA GLU A 172 -28.39 -18.43 11.34
C GLU A 172 -27.03 -18.77 10.73
N ILE A 173 -26.23 -17.75 10.39
CA ILE A 173 -24.87 -17.92 9.88
C ILE A 173 -23.99 -18.64 10.91
N TYR A 174 -24.00 -18.20 12.18
CA TYR A 174 -23.25 -18.81 13.27
C TYR A 174 -23.64 -20.28 13.45
N THR A 175 -24.93 -20.58 13.49
CA THR A 175 -25.43 -21.95 13.70
C THR A 175 -25.05 -22.87 12.55
N ARG A 176 -25.35 -22.46 11.30
CA ARG A 176 -25.01 -23.25 10.09
C ARG A 176 -23.52 -23.41 9.90
N PHE A 177 -22.71 -22.41 10.28
CA PHE A 177 -21.27 -22.48 10.19
C PHE A 177 -20.70 -23.52 11.15
N ASN A 178 -21.14 -23.53 12.40
CA ASN A 178 -20.74 -24.53 13.39
C ASN A 178 -21.20 -25.95 12.99
N GLU A 179 -22.41 -26.11 12.43
CA GLU A 179 -22.91 -27.39 11.92
C GLU A 179 -22.08 -27.88 10.74
N CYS A 180 -21.75 -27.00 9.79
CA CYS A 180 -20.93 -27.31 8.62
C CYS A 180 -19.52 -27.77 9.03
N LEU A 181 -18.89 -27.07 9.97
CA LEU A 181 -17.58 -27.45 10.48
C LEU A 181 -17.61 -28.77 11.26
N ALA A 182 -18.65 -28.98 12.07
CA ALA A 182 -18.80 -30.22 12.84
C ALA A 182 -18.93 -31.45 11.92
N GLN A 183 -19.66 -31.33 10.80
CA GLN A 183 -19.77 -32.41 9.79
C GLN A 183 -18.42 -32.74 9.15
N GLN A 184 -17.49 -31.79 9.09
CA GLN A 184 -16.13 -31.97 8.56
C GLN A 184 -15.12 -32.44 9.63
N GLY A 185 -15.54 -32.57 10.91
CA GLY A 185 -14.61 -32.82 12.02
C GLY A 185 -13.74 -31.62 12.35
N LEU A 186 -14.12 -30.40 11.92
CA LEU A 186 -13.42 -29.16 12.12
C LEU A 186 -14.13 -28.26 13.14
N ALA A 187 -13.36 -27.33 13.69
CA ALA A 187 -13.89 -26.21 14.47
C ALA A 187 -12.93 -25.00 14.35
N TYR A 188 -13.40 -23.79 14.66
CA TYR A 188 -12.49 -22.70 15.01
C TYR A 188 -12.13 -22.81 16.50
N GLU A 189 -11.14 -22.06 16.95
CA GLU A 189 -10.53 -22.28 18.26
C GLU A 189 -11.52 -22.13 19.43
N GLY A 190 -12.34 -21.09 19.42
CA GLY A 190 -13.35 -20.83 20.46
C GLY A 190 -14.43 -21.92 20.53
N ALA A 191 -14.92 -22.37 19.39
CA ALA A 191 -15.91 -23.47 19.34
C ALA A 191 -15.33 -24.77 19.88
N LEU A 192 -14.06 -25.08 19.56
CA LEU A 192 -13.36 -26.24 20.11
C LEU A 192 -13.23 -26.13 21.63
N TYR A 193 -12.84 -24.97 22.15
CA TYR A 193 -12.67 -24.77 23.60
C TYR A 193 -14.00 -24.87 24.35
N ARG A 194 -15.05 -24.30 23.80
CA ARG A 194 -16.41 -24.38 24.36
C ARG A 194 -16.87 -25.84 24.43
N GLU A 195 -16.70 -26.61 23.38
CA GLU A 195 -17.04 -28.02 23.34
C GLU A 195 -16.34 -28.79 24.44
N VAL A 196 -15.02 -28.62 24.62
CA VAL A 196 -14.25 -29.31 25.66
C VAL A 196 -14.78 -29.01 27.06
N VAL A 197 -15.09 -27.74 27.38
CA VAL A 197 -15.60 -27.42 28.72
C VAL A 197 -17.06 -27.80 28.93
N GLU A 198 -17.83 -28.07 27.90
CA GLU A 198 -19.21 -28.54 27.93
C GLU A 198 -19.28 -30.07 28.03
N LYS A 199 -18.17 -30.83 27.73
CA LYS A 199 -18.11 -32.28 27.94
C LYS A 199 -18.42 -32.63 29.41
N THR A 200 -19.22 -33.67 29.63
CA THR A 200 -19.61 -34.13 30.97
C THR A 200 -18.39 -34.55 31.77
N GLU A 201 -17.49 -35.31 31.15
CA GLU A 201 -16.26 -35.83 31.74
C GLU A 201 -15.07 -35.52 30.86
N ILE A 202 -13.94 -35.16 31.49
CA ILE A 202 -12.65 -34.94 30.82
C ILE A 202 -11.63 -35.84 31.57
N ASP A 203 -10.98 -36.72 30.84
CA ASP A 203 -9.93 -37.58 31.41
C ASP A 203 -8.59 -36.84 31.44
N PHE A 204 -8.18 -36.39 32.62
CA PHE A 204 -6.91 -35.77 32.88
C PHE A 204 -5.86 -36.80 33.27
N GLN A 205 -4.97 -37.15 32.35
CA GLN A 205 -3.98 -38.25 32.50
C GLN A 205 -2.88 -37.96 33.54
N ASN A 206 -2.46 -36.69 33.67
CA ASN A 206 -1.40 -36.28 34.58
C ASN A 206 -1.89 -36.02 36.02
N ASP A 207 -0.97 -36.18 36.99
CA ASP A 207 -1.29 -35.98 38.39
C ASP A 207 -1.47 -34.50 38.76
N LYS A 208 -0.70 -33.63 38.10
CA LYS A 208 -0.74 -32.19 38.33
C LYS A 208 -0.63 -31.40 37.03
N TYR A 209 -1.41 -30.33 36.93
CA TYR A 209 -1.36 -29.31 35.92
C TYR A 209 -0.98 -27.99 36.58
N ILE A 210 0.16 -27.43 36.21
CA ILE A 210 0.72 -26.23 36.83
C ILE A 210 0.62 -25.10 35.84
N PHE A 211 -0.20 -24.09 36.13
CA PHE A 211 -0.41 -22.90 35.32
C PHE A 211 0.55 -21.80 35.75
N VAL A 212 1.41 -21.31 34.84
CA VAL A 212 2.49 -20.38 35.16
C VAL A 212 2.35 -19.08 34.35
N GLY A 213 2.23 -17.96 35.07
CA GLY A 213 2.30 -16.60 34.53
C GLY A 213 1.19 -16.22 33.58
N PHE A 214 -0.02 -16.66 33.86
CA PHE A 214 -1.22 -16.21 33.15
C PHE A 214 -1.62 -14.82 33.63
N ASN A 215 -2.28 -14.05 32.75
CA ASN A 215 -2.93 -12.79 33.09
C ASN A 215 -4.43 -12.92 32.79
N MET A 216 -4.95 -12.32 31.71
CA MET A 216 -6.34 -12.53 31.33
C MET A 216 -6.56 -13.98 30.90
N MET A 217 -7.54 -14.66 31.49
CA MET A 217 -8.06 -15.93 31.05
C MET A 217 -9.49 -15.79 30.54
N GLN A 218 -9.76 -16.36 29.38
CA GLN A 218 -11.13 -16.48 28.83
C GLN A 218 -12.01 -17.31 29.76
N ILE A 219 -13.32 -17.18 29.68
CA ILE A 219 -14.23 -17.94 30.56
C ILE A 219 -14.09 -19.44 30.40
N VAL A 220 -13.88 -19.93 29.17
CA VAL A 220 -13.59 -21.35 28.91
C VAL A 220 -12.32 -21.82 29.61
N GLU A 221 -11.27 -21.01 29.62
CA GLU A 221 -10.01 -21.35 30.31
C GLU A 221 -10.20 -21.39 31.82
N GLN A 222 -10.94 -20.43 32.37
CA GLN A 222 -11.28 -20.42 33.81
C GLN A 222 -12.07 -21.69 34.20
N LYS A 223 -13.08 -22.08 33.40
CA LYS A 223 -13.86 -23.29 33.65
C LYS A 223 -13.03 -24.57 33.59
N LEU A 224 -12.06 -24.63 32.65
CA LEU A 224 -11.13 -25.75 32.59
C LEU A 224 -10.25 -25.81 33.84
N CYS A 225 -9.72 -24.67 34.27
CA CYS A 225 -8.94 -24.55 35.52
C CYS A 225 -9.77 -24.92 36.75
N GLU A 226 -11.04 -24.52 36.86
CA GLU A 226 -11.94 -24.91 37.94
C GLU A 226 -12.20 -26.41 37.97
N ARG A 227 -12.39 -27.03 36.81
CA ARG A 227 -12.53 -28.50 36.73
C ARG A 227 -11.30 -29.22 37.24
N LEU A 228 -10.10 -28.83 36.80
CA LEU A 228 -8.84 -29.35 37.27
C LEU A 228 -8.62 -29.14 38.76
N GLN A 229 -9.05 -27.97 39.27
CA GLN A 229 -8.98 -27.67 40.70
C GLN A 229 -9.93 -28.55 41.53
N LYS A 230 -11.15 -28.78 41.05
CA LYS A 230 -12.12 -29.71 41.71
C LYS A 230 -11.57 -31.13 41.83
N HIS A 231 -10.77 -31.57 40.87
CA HIS A 231 -10.04 -32.82 40.90
C HIS A 231 -8.74 -32.77 41.72
N GLY A 232 -8.43 -31.65 42.35
CA GLY A 232 -7.19 -31.45 43.11
C GLY A 232 -5.91 -31.39 42.30
N LYS A 233 -6.03 -31.32 40.94
CA LYS A 233 -4.92 -31.42 40.00
C LYS A 233 -4.32 -30.07 39.58
N ALA A 234 -5.03 -28.93 39.75
CA ALA A 234 -4.52 -27.61 39.36
C ALA A 234 -3.64 -26.96 40.42
N ARG A 235 -2.58 -26.28 39.94
CA ARG A 235 -1.73 -25.39 40.73
C ARG A 235 -1.43 -24.13 39.94
N PHE A 236 -1.24 -22.97 40.62
CA PHE A 236 -1.12 -21.69 39.95
C PHE A 236 0.07 -20.89 40.47
N TYR A 237 0.85 -20.32 39.55
CA TYR A 237 1.92 -19.38 39.80
C TYR A 237 1.63 -18.09 39.09
N TRP A 238 1.27 -17.03 39.84
CA TRP A 238 0.93 -15.71 39.32
C TRP A 238 2.13 -14.79 39.40
N ASP A 239 2.45 -14.09 38.30
CA ASP A 239 3.46 -13.03 38.27
C ASP A 239 2.78 -11.67 38.39
N PHE A 240 3.16 -10.91 39.39
CA PHE A 240 2.66 -9.56 39.60
C PHE A 240 3.66 -8.71 40.44
N ASP A 241 3.36 -7.43 40.62
CA ASP A 241 4.10 -6.55 41.49
C ASP A 241 3.16 -5.73 42.36
N ASP A 242 3.56 -5.48 43.60
CA ASP A 242 2.78 -4.72 44.60
C ASP A 242 2.40 -3.33 44.09
N TYR A 243 3.23 -2.74 43.23
CA TYR A 243 3.00 -1.45 42.59
C TYR A 243 1.61 -1.35 41.96
N TYR A 244 1.25 -2.31 41.12
CA TYR A 244 -0.05 -2.29 40.44
C TYR A 244 -1.12 -3.21 41.05
N MET A 245 -0.79 -3.94 42.10
CA MET A 245 -1.76 -4.73 42.87
C MET A 245 -2.40 -3.92 44.01
N GLY A 246 -1.74 -2.87 44.49
CA GLY A 246 -2.26 -2.00 45.56
C GLY A 246 -3.31 -1.00 45.06
N ASN A 247 -3.95 -0.33 45.97
CA ASN A 247 -4.84 0.82 45.75
C ASN A 247 -4.03 2.12 45.94
N GLN A 248 -3.13 2.43 45.03
CA GLN A 248 -2.39 3.69 45.06
C GLN A 248 -3.36 4.84 44.76
N HIS A 249 -3.34 5.86 45.57
CA HIS A 249 -4.19 7.06 45.46
C HIS A 249 -5.71 6.81 45.31
N GLY A 250 -6.21 5.66 45.84
CA GLY A 250 -7.64 5.30 45.76
C GLY A 250 -8.13 4.75 44.43
N ILE A 251 -7.22 4.63 43.44
CA ILE A 251 -7.52 4.10 42.10
C ILE A 251 -6.92 2.69 41.93
N LYS A 252 -7.71 1.75 41.43
CA LYS A 252 -7.20 0.42 41.11
C LYS A 252 -6.46 0.49 39.79
N HIS A 253 -5.18 0.17 39.77
CA HIS A 253 -4.35 0.11 38.59
C HIS A 253 -4.84 -1.00 37.64
N GLU A 254 -5.00 -0.72 36.34
CA GLU A 254 -5.57 -1.65 35.36
C GLU A 254 -4.73 -2.90 35.16
N SER A 255 -3.40 -2.84 35.26
CA SER A 255 -2.49 -3.99 35.11
C SER A 255 -2.80 -5.12 36.12
N GLY A 256 -3.30 -4.82 37.31
CA GLY A 256 -3.64 -5.79 38.33
C GLY A 256 -5.06 -6.35 38.22
N THR A 257 -5.86 -5.95 37.26
CA THR A 257 -7.31 -6.21 37.23
C THR A 257 -7.62 -7.69 37.29
N TYR A 258 -7.02 -8.51 36.45
CA TYR A 258 -7.33 -9.94 36.38
C TYR A 258 -6.71 -10.72 37.54
N ILE A 259 -5.45 -10.49 37.86
CA ILE A 259 -4.75 -11.22 38.92
C ILE A 259 -5.41 -10.99 40.28
N ARG A 260 -5.84 -9.74 40.59
CA ARG A 260 -6.62 -9.46 41.81
C ARG A 260 -7.93 -10.28 41.90
N GLN A 261 -8.55 -10.55 40.75
CA GLN A 261 -9.75 -11.38 40.69
C GLN A 261 -9.40 -12.86 40.89
N TYR A 262 -8.40 -13.36 40.17
CA TYR A 262 -8.06 -14.77 40.17
C TYR A 262 -7.46 -15.25 41.48
N LEU A 263 -6.68 -14.45 42.18
CA LEU A 263 -6.16 -14.79 43.50
C LEU A 263 -7.24 -15.18 44.52
N LYS A 264 -8.51 -14.79 44.29
CA LYS A 264 -9.62 -15.17 45.15
C LYS A 264 -10.08 -16.61 44.91
N TYR A 265 -9.90 -17.16 43.70
CA TYR A 265 -10.41 -18.47 43.28
C TYR A 265 -9.29 -19.45 43.01
N PHE A 266 -8.15 -18.97 42.53
CA PHE A 266 -6.99 -19.71 42.15
C PHE A 266 -5.78 -19.27 42.97
N PRO A 267 -5.51 -19.90 44.16
CA PRO A 267 -4.47 -19.45 45.06
C PRO A 267 -3.09 -19.58 44.44
N ASN A 268 -2.22 -18.62 44.72
CA ASN A 268 -0.83 -18.64 44.29
C ASN A 268 -0.02 -19.63 45.10
N GLU A 269 0.83 -20.41 44.46
CA GLU A 269 1.73 -21.38 45.14
C GLU A 269 2.93 -20.69 45.81
N LEU A 270 3.37 -19.54 45.29
CA LEU A 270 4.41 -18.70 45.94
C LEU A 270 3.79 -17.84 47.07
N ASP A 271 4.60 -17.54 48.09
CA ASP A 271 4.22 -16.64 49.15
C ASP A 271 4.04 -15.21 48.61
N ILE A 272 2.79 -14.75 48.60
CA ILE A 272 2.41 -13.46 48.09
C ILE A 272 2.93 -12.29 48.96
N THR A 273 3.40 -12.58 50.16
CA THR A 273 3.97 -11.56 51.08
C THR A 273 5.46 -11.37 50.86
N ASN A 274 6.09 -12.18 50.03
CA ASN A 274 7.52 -12.15 49.77
C ASN A 274 7.85 -10.95 48.84
N LYS A 275 8.33 -9.87 49.45
CA LYS A 275 8.69 -8.63 48.74
C LYS A 275 9.84 -8.79 47.75
N GLN A 276 10.70 -9.80 47.91
CA GLN A 276 11.76 -10.08 46.93
C GLN A 276 11.18 -10.55 45.58
N ILE A 277 9.98 -11.17 45.58
CA ILE A 277 9.30 -11.62 44.39
C ILE A 277 8.40 -10.50 43.83
N TYR A 278 7.66 -9.79 44.72
CA TYR A 278 6.51 -8.97 44.35
C TYR A 278 6.67 -7.45 44.59
N ALA A 279 7.83 -6.95 45.01
CA ALA A 279 8.05 -5.53 45.22
C ALA A 279 9.32 -5.04 44.51
N ASN A 280 9.35 -5.17 43.18
CA ASN A 280 10.53 -4.87 42.39
C ASN A 280 10.36 -3.61 41.50
N PHE A 281 9.13 -3.22 41.16
CA PHE A 281 8.87 -2.12 40.22
C PHE A 281 9.40 -0.79 40.78
N GLU A 282 9.22 -0.52 42.07
CA GLU A 282 9.66 0.72 42.71
C GLU A 282 11.14 0.72 43.10
N GLN A 283 11.86 -0.39 42.91
CA GLN A 283 13.31 -0.39 43.13
C GLN A 283 13.98 0.60 42.16
N PRO A 284 15.08 1.29 42.57
CA PRO A 284 15.77 2.26 41.74
C PRO A 284 16.16 1.67 40.39
N LYS A 285 15.76 2.31 39.32
CA LYS A 285 15.98 1.91 37.90
C LYS A 285 16.58 3.07 37.11
N ASN A 286 17.37 2.74 36.11
CA ASN A 286 17.81 3.70 35.09
C ASN A 286 16.78 3.74 33.95
N ILE A 287 15.91 4.74 33.94
CA ILE A 287 14.82 4.85 32.96
C ILE A 287 15.09 6.05 32.04
N THR A 288 15.12 5.80 30.74
CA THR A 288 15.31 6.82 29.71
C THR A 288 14.13 6.82 28.73
N TYR A 289 13.48 7.98 28.56
CA TYR A 289 12.53 8.23 27.49
C TYR A 289 13.27 8.87 26.32
N LEU A 290 13.23 8.20 25.18
CA LEU A 290 13.99 8.55 24.00
C LEU A 290 13.04 8.99 22.88
N SER A 291 13.01 10.28 22.57
CA SER A 291 12.23 10.78 21.46
C SER A 291 13.06 10.81 20.17
N ALA A 292 12.46 10.39 19.06
CA ALA A 292 13.06 10.43 17.74
C ALA A 292 12.06 11.00 16.72
N THR A 293 12.56 11.46 15.57
CA THR A 293 11.69 11.94 14.49
C THR A 293 11.13 10.82 13.63
N THR A 294 11.82 9.68 13.54
CA THR A 294 11.38 8.52 12.76
C THR A 294 11.82 7.21 13.40
N GLU A 295 11.15 6.10 13.04
CA GLU A 295 11.51 4.74 13.46
C GLU A 295 12.91 4.34 13.01
N ASN A 296 13.33 4.78 11.83
CA ASN A 296 14.67 4.50 11.31
C ASN A 296 15.77 5.05 12.23
N ILE A 297 15.56 6.24 12.79
CA ILE A 297 16.51 6.84 13.76
C ILE A 297 16.54 6.02 15.05
N GLN A 298 15.38 5.54 15.54
CA GLN A 298 15.33 4.64 16.68
C GLN A 298 16.12 3.36 16.43
N ALA A 299 15.92 2.74 15.27
CA ALA A 299 16.63 1.51 14.89
C ALA A 299 18.15 1.74 14.82
N ARG A 300 18.61 2.85 14.22
CA ARG A 300 20.04 3.20 14.15
C ARG A 300 20.67 3.44 15.53
N TYR A 301 19.90 3.89 16.48
CA TYR A 301 20.38 4.07 17.86
C TYR A 301 20.72 2.76 18.56
N ILE A 302 20.16 1.63 18.12
CA ILE A 302 20.39 0.28 18.69
C ILE A 302 21.89 0.00 18.84
N SER A 303 22.68 0.21 17.79
CA SER A 303 24.14 -0.04 17.84
C SER A 303 24.85 0.75 18.93
N THR A 304 24.48 2.04 19.08
CA THR A 304 25.03 2.90 20.14
C THR A 304 24.56 2.43 21.52
N TRP A 305 23.27 2.08 21.65
CA TRP A 305 22.70 1.62 22.92
C TRP A 305 23.33 0.31 23.40
N LEU A 306 23.52 -0.64 22.50
CA LEU A 306 24.13 -1.95 22.79
C LEU A 306 25.58 -1.83 23.23
N LYS A 307 26.38 -0.91 22.66
CA LYS A 307 27.81 -0.71 23.01
C LYS A 307 28.00 -0.06 24.36
N GLN A 308 26.94 0.38 25.02
CA GLN A 308 27.02 0.99 26.36
C GLN A 308 26.62 -0.02 27.44
N ASN A 309 27.16 0.14 28.65
CA ASN A 309 26.77 -0.59 29.85
C ASN A 309 26.88 -2.14 29.76
N GLY A 310 27.76 -2.69 28.94
CA GLY A 310 27.98 -4.13 28.83
C GLY A 310 26.79 -4.92 28.22
N ARG A 311 25.85 -4.25 27.57
CA ARG A 311 24.59 -4.87 27.05
C ARG A 311 24.84 -5.92 25.98
N ILE A 312 25.96 -5.83 25.24
CA ILE A 312 26.38 -6.87 24.29
C ILE A 312 26.86 -8.13 25.02
N ASP A 313 27.62 -7.97 26.07
CA ASP A 313 28.20 -9.09 26.84
C ASP A 313 27.10 -9.85 27.61
N ASP A 314 26.10 -9.14 28.08
CA ASP A 314 24.90 -9.66 28.75
C ASP A 314 23.75 -9.95 27.78
N GLY A 315 24.02 -10.37 26.55
CA GLY A 315 23.05 -10.53 25.49
C GLY A 315 21.77 -11.30 25.88
N ARG A 316 21.89 -12.38 26.63
CA ARG A 316 20.75 -13.16 27.15
C ARG A 316 19.82 -12.34 28.06
N ARG A 317 20.34 -11.37 28.80
CA ARG A 317 19.60 -10.53 29.72
C ARG A 317 19.24 -9.17 29.11
N THR A 318 19.50 -9.02 27.82
CA THR A 318 19.23 -7.82 27.05
C THR A 318 18.11 -8.10 26.02
N ALA A 319 17.05 -7.28 26.06
CA ALA A 319 15.93 -7.38 25.13
C ALA A 319 15.74 -6.08 24.33
N ILE A 320 15.53 -6.23 23.03
CA ILE A 320 14.98 -5.20 22.16
C ILE A 320 13.53 -5.60 21.84
N VAL A 321 12.59 -4.80 22.32
CA VAL A 321 11.17 -5.07 22.17
C VAL A 321 10.57 -4.17 21.10
N LEU A 322 9.91 -4.74 20.12
CA LEU A 322 9.28 -4.04 19.02
C LEU A 322 7.78 -3.87 19.34
N ALA A 323 7.36 -2.64 19.63
CA ALA A 323 5.94 -2.33 19.74
C ALA A 323 5.27 -2.29 18.36
N ASP A 324 6.05 -1.95 17.32
CA ASP A 324 5.71 -2.17 15.91
C ASP A 324 6.67 -3.19 15.29
N GLU A 325 6.18 -4.39 15.03
CA GLU A 325 6.96 -5.49 14.48
C GLU A 325 7.41 -5.27 13.03
N ASN A 326 6.74 -4.36 12.29
CA ASN A 326 7.15 -3.99 10.94
C ASN A 326 8.53 -3.33 10.89
N LEU A 327 9.03 -2.88 12.05
CA LEU A 327 10.37 -2.29 12.17
C LEU A 327 11.49 -3.34 12.10
N LEU A 328 11.19 -4.63 12.24
CA LEU A 328 12.17 -5.71 12.30
C LEU A 328 13.20 -5.68 11.15
N PRO A 329 12.82 -5.53 9.87
CA PRO A 329 13.80 -5.47 8.77
C PRO A 329 14.84 -4.36 8.96
N THR A 330 14.40 -3.20 9.42
CA THR A 330 15.29 -2.06 9.69
C THR A 330 16.20 -2.34 10.89
N VAL A 331 15.68 -2.97 11.92
CA VAL A 331 16.42 -3.34 13.14
C VAL A 331 17.54 -4.31 12.80
N ILE A 332 17.28 -5.35 12.03
CA ILE A 332 18.29 -6.35 11.63
C ILE A 332 19.50 -5.67 10.97
N HIS A 333 19.27 -4.71 10.08
CA HIS A 333 20.33 -3.98 9.39
C HIS A 333 21.07 -2.96 10.27
N CYS A 334 20.57 -2.68 11.47
CA CYS A 334 21.17 -1.74 12.42
C CYS A 334 21.94 -2.43 13.56
N LEU A 335 21.95 -3.76 13.58
CA LEU A 335 22.69 -4.51 14.61
C LEU A 335 24.21 -4.34 14.40
N PRO A 336 24.97 -4.18 15.49
CA PRO A 336 26.43 -4.07 15.38
C PRO A 336 27.06 -5.43 15.02
N PRO A 337 28.13 -5.42 14.18
CA PRO A 337 28.77 -6.66 13.72
C PRO A 337 29.47 -7.44 14.82
N GLU A 338 29.69 -6.85 15.98
CA GLU A 338 30.29 -7.49 17.14
C GLU A 338 29.35 -8.50 17.83
N LEU A 339 28.04 -8.44 17.54
CA LEU A 339 27.07 -9.40 18.06
C LEU A 339 27.27 -10.78 17.44
N LYS A 340 27.57 -11.77 18.29
CA LYS A 340 27.77 -13.16 17.86
C LYS A 340 26.47 -13.95 17.74
N HIS A 341 25.54 -13.68 18.65
CA HIS A 341 24.28 -14.43 18.75
C HIS A 341 23.11 -13.47 18.95
N VAL A 342 22.11 -13.63 18.11
CA VAL A 342 20.86 -12.87 18.18
C VAL A 342 19.71 -13.86 18.02
N ASN A 343 18.75 -13.79 18.92
CA ASN A 343 17.52 -14.55 18.83
C ASN A 343 16.37 -13.62 18.44
N ILE A 344 15.78 -13.84 17.29
CA ILE A 344 14.66 -13.07 16.76
C ILE A 344 13.40 -13.92 16.84
N THR A 345 12.37 -13.37 17.47
CA THR A 345 11.13 -14.12 17.72
C THR A 345 9.94 -13.62 16.93
N THR A 346 9.96 -12.35 16.55
CA THR A 346 8.99 -11.80 15.60
C THR A 346 9.27 -12.38 14.22
N GLY A 347 8.23 -12.80 13.51
CA GLY A 347 8.40 -13.27 12.15
C GLY A 347 8.78 -12.13 11.20
N TYR A 348 9.65 -12.39 10.23
CA TYR A 348 9.94 -11.44 9.16
C TYR A 348 8.73 -11.33 8.23
N PRO A 349 8.19 -10.12 7.98
CA PRO A 349 7.01 -10.00 7.11
C PRO A 349 7.30 -10.48 5.68
N LEU A 350 6.60 -11.52 5.22
CA LEU A 350 6.82 -12.13 3.90
C LEU A 350 6.71 -11.12 2.76
N GLN A 351 5.85 -10.11 2.90
CA GLN A 351 5.69 -9.03 1.91
C GLN A 351 6.96 -8.24 1.61
N HIS A 352 7.93 -8.21 2.54
CA HIS A 352 9.22 -7.51 2.39
C HIS A 352 10.32 -8.44 1.86
N ALA A 353 10.08 -9.73 1.80
CA ALA A 353 11.02 -10.66 1.20
C ALA A 353 11.01 -10.51 -0.34
N PRO A 354 12.17 -10.60 -1.02
CA PRO A 354 12.26 -10.47 -2.47
C PRO A 354 11.35 -11.46 -3.23
N ILE A 355 11.10 -12.65 -2.68
CA ILE A 355 10.20 -13.64 -3.29
C ILE A 355 8.76 -13.11 -3.45
N ALA A 356 8.31 -12.23 -2.55
CA ALA A 356 6.98 -11.64 -2.66
C ALA A 356 6.88 -10.70 -3.88
N SER A 357 7.92 -9.93 -4.16
CA SER A 357 7.97 -9.08 -5.36
C SER A 357 8.04 -9.91 -6.64
N PHE A 358 8.77 -11.03 -6.61
CA PHE A 358 8.86 -11.95 -7.72
C PHE A 358 7.51 -12.55 -8.08
N VAL A 359 6.82 -13.12 -7.10
CA VAL A 359 5.48 -13.71 -7.29
C VAL A 359 4.46 -12.68 -7.77
N ARG A 360 4.48 -11.46 -7.21
CA ARG A 360 3.62 -10.38 -7.70
C ARG A 360 3.89 -10.03 -9.18
N LEU A 361 5.15 -10.02 -9.59
CA LEU A 361 5.51 -9.80 -10.99
C LEU A 361 5.04 -10.95 -11.88
N LEU A 362 5.15 -12.21 -11.43
CA LEU A 362 4.62 -13.37 -12.16
C LEU A 362 3.11 -13.27 -12.38
N ILE A 363 2.35 -12.96 -11.33
CA ILE A 363 0.89 -12.79 -11.44
C ILE A 363 0.56 -11.60 -12.36
N ASN A 364 1.23 -10.46 -12.16
CA ASN A 364 0.99 -9.26 -12.97
C ASN A 364 1.38 -9.44 -14.45
N LEU A 365 2.33 -10.31 -14.76
CA LEU A 365 2.64 -10.68 -16.14
C LEU A 365 1.41 -11.18 -16.88
N HIS A 366 0.57 -11.98 -16.22
CA HIS A 366 -0.64 -12.56 -16.84
C HIS A 366 -1.88 -11.66 -16.68
N THR A 367 -1.99 -10.90 -15.59
CA THR A 367 -3.15 -10.02 -15.34
C THR A 367 -3.06 -8.69 -16.08
N MET A 368 -1.89 -8.07 -16.09
CA MET A 368 -1.67 -6.72 -16.64
C MET A 368 -0.69 -6.70 -17.81
N GLY A 369 0.22 -7.67 -17.86
CA GLY A 369 1.31 -7.68 -18.83
C GLY A 369 1.00 -8.40 -20.14
N TYR A 370 -0.11 -9.12 -20.23
CA TYR A 370 -0.49 -9.82 -21.46
C TYR A 370 -1.50 -9.03 -22.28
N SER A 371 -1.13 -8.70 -23.50
CA SER A 371 -2.04 -8.08 -24.47
C SER A 371 -2.72 -9.16 -25.32
N ALA A 372 -4.02 -9.35 -25.10
CA ALA A 372 -4.83 -10.27 -25.92
C ALA A 372 -4.89 -9.84 -27.38
N ASN A 373 -4.77 -8.54 -27.66
CA ASN A 373 -4.77 -7.99 -29.02
C ASN A 373 -3.46 -8.28 -29.77
N LYS A 374 -2.31 -8.22 -29.07
CA LYS A 374 -0.97 -8.49 -29.66
C LYS A 374 -0.55 -9.96 -29.52
N HIS A 375 -1.26 -10.79 -28.74
CA HIS A 375 -0.89 -12.16 -28.36
C HIS A 375 0.53 -12.25 -27.80
N SER A 376 0.94 -11.26 -27.02
CA SER A 376 2.29 -11.17 -26.48
C SER A 376 2.30 -10.49 -25.13
N PHE A 377 3.33 -10.78 -24.35
CA PHE A 377 3.59 -10.06 -23.11
C PHE A 377 4.21 -8.68 -23.41
N SER A 378 3.84 -7.69 -22.61
CA SER A 378 4.41 -6.34 -22.66
C SER A 378 5.90 -6.38 -22.33
N LYS A 379 6.70 -5.65 -23.11
CA LYS A 379 8.15 -5.52 -22.93
C LYS A 379 8.53 -4.98 -21.54
N LYS A 380 7.70 -4.12 -20.96
CA LYS A 380 7.88 -3.59 -19.59
C LYS A 380 7.90 -4.73 -18.57
N TRP A 381 6.87 -5.57 -18.54
CA TRP A 381 6.75 -6.66 -17.59
C TRP A 381 7.80 -7.74 -17.81
N HIS A 382 8.08 -8.06 -19.08
CA HIS A 382 9.19 -8.94 -19.44
C HIS A 382 10.53 -8.43 -18.88
N THR A 383 10.87 -7.15 -19.13
CA THR A 383 12.13 -6.55 -18.68
C THR A 383 12.21 -6.49 -17.15
N MET A 384 11.10 -6.21 -16.45
CA MET A 384 11.07 -6.20 -14.98
C MET A 384 11.34 -7.57 -14.40
N LEU A 385 10.74 -8.62 -14.95
CA LEU A 385 11.00 -10.00 -14.53
C LEU A 385 12.42 -10.43 -14.83
N MET A 386 12.94 -10.20 -16.05
CA MET A 386 14.29 -10.56 -16.43
C MET A 386 15.38 -9.91 -15.56
N ARG A 387 15.10 -8.74 -14.99
CA ARG A 387 16.00 -8.05 -14.06
C ARG A 387 15.82 -8.48 -12.61
N HIS A 388 14.82 -9.29 -12.32
CA HIS A 388 14.57 -9.72 -10.95
C HIS A 388 15.62 -10.73 -10.48
N PRO A 389 16.19 -10.62 -9.25
CA PRO A 389 17.26 -11.52 -8.77
C PRO A 389 16.93 -13.00 -8.83
N TYR A 390 15.66 -13.37 -8.69
CA TYR A 390 15.23 -14.79 -8.74
C TYR A 390 15.20 -15.39 -10.15
N MET A 391 15.26 -14.57 -11.21
CA MET A 391 15.33 -15.13 -12.58
C MET A 391 16.62 -15.91 -12.84
N LYS A 392 17.70 -15.66 -12.10
CA LYS A 392 18.94 -16.46 -12.21
C LYS A 392 18.75 -17.93 -11.82
N TYR A 393 17.71 -18.25 -11.03
CA TYR A 393 17.38 -19.60 -10.60
C TYR A 393 16.39 -20.32 -11.52
N ILE A 394 15.99 -19.69 -12.62
CA ILE A 394 15.12 -20.29 -13.65
C ILE A 394 16.01 -20.73 -14.80
N GLU A 395 16.06 -22.04 -15.06
CA GLU A 395 16.93 -22.62 -16.10
C GLU A 395 16.48 -22.24 -17.51
N ASN A 396 15.16 -22.15 -17.73
CA ASN A 396 14.60 -21.89 -19.04
C ASN A 396 13.56 -20.76 -18.99
N GLU A 397 13.87 -19.64 -19.63
CA GLU A 397 12.93 -18.50 -19.73
C GLU A 397 11.54 -18.90 -20.30
N LYS A 398 11.46 -19.94 -21.10
CA LYS A 398 10.18 -20.45 -21.64
C LYS A 398 9.26 -20.97 -20.53
N THR A 399 9.78 -21.39 -19.38
CA THR A 399 8.96 -21.76 -18.21
C THR A 399 8.12 -20.56 -17.76
N VAL A 400 8.68 -19.35 -17.85
CA VAL A 400 8.00 -18.12 -17.45
C VAL A 400 7.16 -17.52 -18.57
N PHE A 401 7.69 -17.46 -19.80
CA PHE A 401 7.08 -16.71 -20.91
C PHE A 401 6.43 -17.58 -21.99
N GLY A 402 6.55 -18.90 -21.89
CA GLY A 402 6.15 -19.81 -22.98
C GLY A 402 4.64 -20.08 -23.09
N LYS A 403 3.89 -19.87 -22.03
CA LYS A 403 2.46 -20.16 -21.96
C LYS A 403 1.71 -19.02 -21.24
N VAL A 404 0.51 -18.75 -21.72
CA VAL A 404 -0.40 -17.80 -21.06
C VAL A 404 -1.37 -18.59 -20.19
N HIS A 405 -1.45 -18.21 -18.92
CA HIS A 405 -2.38 -18.78 -17.95
C HIS A 405 -3.57 -17.83 -17.79
N THR A 406 -4.76 -18.36 -18.02
CA THR A 406 -6.01 -17.56 -18.07
C THR A 406 -7.00 -17.91 -16.97
N ASP A 407 -6.73 -18.95 -16.21
CA ASP A 407 -7.56 -19.44 -15.10
C ASP A 407 -6.74 -19.63 -13.83
N VAL A 408 -7.45 -19.62 -12.69
CA VAL A 408 -6.83 -19.65 -11.35
C VAL A 408 -6.09 -20.95 -11.08
N VAL A 409 -6.61 -22.07 -11.57
CA VAL A 409 -5.97 -23.39 -11.38
C VAL A 409 -4.61 -23.40 -12.05
N SER A 410 -4.60 -23.08 -13.36
CA SER A 410 -3.37 -23.13 -14.17
C SER A 410 -2.29 -22.16 -13.68
N ILE A 411 -2.66 -20.95 -13.23
CA ILE A 411 -1.68 -20.00 -12.74
C ILE A 411 -1.13 -20.40 -11.38
N ASN A 412 -1.97 -20.95 -10.49
CA ASN A 412 -1.50 -21.38 -9.16
C ASN A 412 -0.51 -22.53 -9.28
N THR A 413 -0.85 -23.57 -10.05
CA THR A 413 0.05 -24.72 -10.31
C THR A 413 1.36 -24.26 -10.98
N TRP A 414 1.29 -23.38 -11.96
CA TRP A 414 2.49 -22.81 -12.59
C TRP A 414 3.38 -22.04 -11.61
N ILE A 415 2.80 -21.26 -10.69
CA ILE A 415 3.58 -20.58 -9.65
C ILE A 415 4.22 -21.58 -8.68
N VAL A 416 3.51 -22.65 -8.32
CA VAL A 416 4.04 -23.72 -7.47
C VAL A 416 5.27 -24.35 -8.14
N ASP A 417 5.18 -24.67 -9.44
CA ASP A 417 6.29 -25.25 -10.21
C ASP A 417 7.50 -24.30 -10.25
N ILE A 418 7.27 -23.00 -10.51
CA ILE A 418 8.34 -22.00 -10.49
C ILE A 418 9.00 -21.87 -9.11
N LEU A 419 8.19 -21.87 -8.04
CA LEU A 419 8.73 -21.77 -6.69
C LEU A 419 9.55 -23.01 -6.30
N GLN A 420 9.18 -24.19 -6.79
CA GLN A 420 9.98 -25.42 -6.62
C GLN A 420 11.31 -25.31 -7.36
N GLU A 421 11.29 -24.87 -8.63
CA GLU A 421 12.51 -24.68 -9.45
C GLU A 421 13.46 -23.67 -8.77
N VAL A 422 12.92 -22.52 -8.36
CA VAL A 422 13.70 -21.49 -7.65
C VAL A 422 14.29 -22.02 -6.35
N GLY A 423 13.49 -22.73 -5.54
CA GLY A 423 13.95 -23.31 -4.26
C GLY A 423 15.02 -24.37 -4.45
N HIS A 424 14.86 -25.24 -5.45
CA HIS A 424 15.83 -26.27 -5.78
C HIS A 424 17.16 -25.66 -6.22
N ASN A 425 17.14 -24.77 -7.20
CA ASN A 425 18.34 -24.17 -7.79
C ASN A 425 19.04 -23.22 -6.81
N TYR A 426 18.30 -22.51 -5.94
CA TYR A 426 18.88 -21.76 -4.83
C TYR A 426 19.74 -22.65 -3.90
N THR A 427 19.23 -23.84 -3.56
CA THR A 427 19.94 -24.77 -2.70
C THR A 427 21.17 -25.40 -3.40
N VAL A 428 21.09 -25.68 -4.70
CA VAL A 428 22.18 -26.25 -5.50
C VAL A 428 23.34 -25.27 -5.68
N GLU A 429 23.06 -23.97 -5.84
CA GLU A 429 24.11 -22.94 -5.91
C GLU A 429 24.87 -22.73 -4.59
N GLY A 430 24.40 -23.32 -3.48
CA GLY A 430 25.07 -23.28 -2.20
C GLY A 430 25.03 -21.90 -1.52
N GLU A 431 24.06 -21.06 -1.90
CA GLU A 431 23.80 -19.80 -1.19
C GLU A 431 23.14 -20.10 0.16
N GLU A 432 23.78 -19.67 1.25
CA GLU A 432 23.38 -20.02 2.62
C GLU A 432 22.73 -18.83 3.35
N ASP A 433 21.73 -18.17 2.76
CA ASP A 433 20.90 -17.23 3.53
C ASP A 433 19.61 -17.93 4.02
N PRO A 434 19.55 -18.30 5.32
CA PRO A 434 18.40 -19.03 5.88
C PRO A 434 17.09 -18.24 5.76
N LEU A 435 17.13 -16.91 5.79
CA LEU A 435 15.94 -16.08 5.66
C LEU A 435 15.38 -16.15 4.23
N VAL A 436 16.25 -16.12 3.22
CA VAL A 436 15.84 -16.26 1.83
C VAL A 436 15.24 -17.64 1.58
N GLN A 437 15.91 -18.69 2.04
CA GLN A 437 15.45 -20.07 1.91
C GLN A 437 14.08 -20.28 2.56
N GLU A 438 13.92 -19.83 3.81
CA GLU A 438 12.65 -19.97 4.55
C GLU A 438 11.56 -19.09 3.90
N SER A 439 11.90 -17.93 3.33
CA SER A 439 10.95 -17.08 2.60
C SER A 439 10.40 -17.76 1.35
N ILE A 440 11.27 -18.46 0.58
CA ILE A 440 10.86 -19.25 -0.58
C ILE A 440 9.96 -20.40 -0.14
N PHE A 441 10.36 -21.10 0.92
CA PHE A 441 9.59 -22.23 1.47
C PHE A 441 8.21 -21.79 1.98
N ARG A 442 8.11 -20.64 2.64
CA ARG A 442 6.82 -20.09 3.11
C ARG A 442 5.93 -19.68 1.94
N MET A 443 6.50 -19.08 0.92
CA MET A 443 5.75 -18.73 -0.28
C MET A 443 5.24 -20.01 -0.97
N TYR A 444 6.10 -21.01 -1.16
CA TYR A 444 5.72 -22.30 -1.71
C TYR A 444 4.60 -22.96 -0.90
N THR A 445 4.73 -23.02 0.43
CA THR A 445 3.70 -23.59 1.30
C THR A 445 2.36 -22.87 1.18
N LEU A 446 2.37 -21.55 1.05
CA LEU A 446 1.17 -20.75 0.85
C LEU A 446 0.45 -21.14 -0.46
N PHE A 447 1.19 -21.19 -1.58
CA PHE A 447 0.60 -21.53 -2.89
C PHE A 447 0.18 -23.01 -2.98
N ASN A 448 0.93 -23.90 -2.39
CA ASN A 448 0.55 -25.33 -2.31
C ASN A 448 -0.72 -25.55 -1.47
N ARG A 449 -0.89 -24.78 -0.39
CA ARG A 449 -2.12 -24.78 0.39
C ARG A 449 -3.31 -24.24 -0.40
N LEU A 450 -3.12 -23.18 -1.19
CA LEU A 450 -4.16 -22.68 -2.09
C LEU A 450 -4.50 -23.70 -3.16
N GLU A 451 -3.52 -24.41 -3.72
CA GLU A 451 -3.75 -25.49 -4.68
C GLU A 451 -4.66 -26.57 -4.12
N ALA A 452 -4.43 -27.00 -2.87
CA ALA A 452 -5.28 -27.97 -2.19
C ALA A 452 -6.72 -27.46 -2.03
N LEU A 453 -6.91 -26.18 -1.66
CA LEU A 453 -8.24 -25.58 -1.51
C LEU A 453 -8.97 -25.42 -2.86
N ILE A 454 -8.24 -25.05 -3.92
CA ILE A 454 -8.79 -24.97 -5.28
C ILE A 454 -9.20 -26.36 -5.78
N ALA A 455 -8.35 -27.38 -5.60
CA ALA A 455 -8.63 -28.75 -6.01
C ALA A 455 -9.82 -29.37 -5.26
N ALA A 456 -9.99 -29.01 -3.97
CA ALA A 456 -11.13 -29.44 -3.19
C ALA A 456 -12.44 -28.71 -3.54
N GLY A 457 -12.42 -27.67 -4.38
CA GLY A 457 -13.56 -26.79 -4.66
C GLY A 457 -13.95 -25.88 -3.49
N ASP A 458 -13.09 -25.72 -2.51
CA ASP A 458 -13.30 -24.83 -1.37
C ASP A 458 -13.07 -23.37 -1.78
N LEU A 459 -12.09 -23.12 -2.64
CA LEU A 459 -11.74 -21.78 -3.15
C LEU A 459 -12.17 -21.63 -4.60
N GLU A 460 -13.27 -20.91 -4.81
CA GLU A 460 -13.75 -20.48 -6.12
C GLU A 460 -13.53 -18.98 -6.29
N ALA A 461 -12.67 -18.59 -7.23
CA ALA A 461 -12.33 -17.20 -7.46
C ALA A 461 -12.04 -16.94 -8.94
N ASP A 462 -12.40 -15.76 -9.45
CA ASP A 462 -11.87 -15.29 -10.71
C ASP A 462 -10.44 -14.78 -10.54
N PHE A 463 -9.79 -14.46 -11.67
CA PHE A 463 -8.39 -14.08 -11.69
C PHE A 463 -8.09 -12.78 -10.88
N ASN A 464 -9.01 -11.83 -10.88
CA ASN A 464 -8.87 -10.56 -10.15
C ASN A 464 -9.06 -10.76 -8.65
N ILE A 465 -10.05 -11.56 -8.27
CA ILE A 465 -10.32 -11.96 -6.88
C ILE A 465 -9.12 -12.71 -6.33
N TYR A 466 -8.59 -13.66 -7.09
CA TYR A 466 -7.41 -14.43 -6.72
C TYR A 466 -6.18 -13.54 -6.48
N ASN A 467 -5.88 -12.60 -7.40
CA ASN A 467 -4.74 -11.69 -7.24
C ASN A 467 -4.87 -10.82 -5.96
N ARG A 468 -6.08 -10.31 -5.67
CA ARG A 468 -6.32 -9.53 -4.45
C ARG A 468 -6.16 -10.38 -3.19
N LEU A 469 -6.69 -11.60 -3.19
CA LEU A 469 -6.55 -12.56 -2.09
C LEU A 469 -5.07 -12.90 -1.83
N ILE A 470 -4.29 -13.21 -2.88
CA ILE A 470 -2.86 -13.48 -2.76
C ILE A 470 -2.12 -12.30 -2.13
N ASN A 471 -2.37 -11.07 -2.58
CA ASN A 471 -1.72 -9.90 -2.01
C ASN A 471 -2.05 -9.72 -0.52
N GLN A 472 -3.28 -10.02 -0.11
CA GLN A 472 -3.70 -9.97 1.29
C GLN A 472 -3.01 -11.07 2.11
N LEU A 473 -2.95 -12.30 1.60
CA LEU A 473 -2.29 -13.43 2.25
C LEU A 473 -0.78 -13.20 2.42
N ILE A 474 -0.09 -12.71 1.37
CA ILE A 474 1.33 -12.35 1.46
C ILE A 474 1.56 -11.27 2.51
N SER A 475 0.65 -10.28 2.61
CA SER A 475 0.78 -9.18 3.58
C SER A 475 0.56 -9.62 5.02
N SER A 476 -0.24 -10.66 5.25
CA SER A 476 -0.53 -11.20 6.59
C SER A 476 0.38 -12.36 7.01
N THR A 477 1.19 -12.89 6.09
CA THR A 477 2.10 -14.01 6.38
C THR A 477 3.46 -13.52 6.86
N SER A 478 4.03 -14.20 7.85
CA SER A 478 5.38 -13.97 8.35
C SER A 478 6.27 -15.20 8.20
N VAL A 479 7.56 -14.95 8.04
CA VAL A 479 8.63 -15.95 7.94
C VAL A 479 9.24 -16.10 9.33
N PRO A 480 9.17 -17.28 9.98
CA PRO A 480 9.77 -17.47 11.28
C PRO A 480 11.31 -17.54 11.18
N PHE A 481 11.98 -17.10 12.21
CA PHE A 481 13.40 -17.33 12.38
C PHE A 481 13.61 -18.63 13.18
N HIS A 482 14.50 -19.48 12.70
CA HIS A 482 14.93 -20.69 13.39
C HIS A 482 16.25 -20.41 14.11
N GLY A 483 16.31 -20.66 15.41
CA GLY A 483 17.52 -20.45 16.22
C GLY A 483 17.37 -21.01 17.62
N GLU A 484 18.44 -20.94 18.41
CA GLU A 484 18.40 -21.35 19.82
C GLU A 484 17.78 -20.22 20.67
N PRO A 485 16.59 -20.43 21.23
CA PRO A 485 15.77 -19.33 21.78
C PRO A 485 16.37 -18.65 23.01
N VAL A 486 17.33 -19.26 23.65
CA VAL A 486 17.85 -18.83 24.98
C VAL A 486 19.21 -18.17 24.89
N ILE A 487 19.85 -18.17 23.71
CA ILE A 487 21.21 -17.68 23.52
C ILE A 487 21.20 -16.29 22.85
N GLY A 488 22.04 -15.38 23.34
CA GLY A 488 22.31 -14.09 22.74
C GLY A 488 21.26 -13.01 23.01
N LEU A 489 21.39 -11.90 22.29
CA LEU A 489 20.45 -10.78 22.34
C LEU A 489 19.04 -11.22 21.92
N GLN A 490 18.06 -10.81 22.69
CA GLN A 490 16.66 -11.13 22.42
C GLN A 490 15.97 -9.99 21.67
N ILE A 491 15.48 -10.22 20.44
CA ILE A 491 14.65 -9.27 19.67
C ILE A 491 13.26 -9.88 19.54
N MET A 492 12.25 -9.19 20.08
CA MET A 492 10.91 -9.77 20.22
C MET A 492 9.81 -8.72 20.16
N GLY A 493 8.60 -9.14 19.84
CA GLY A 493 7.40 -8.35 20.02
C GLY A 493 6.97 -8.28 21.48
N VAL A 494 5.98 -7.43 21.76
CA VAL A 494 5.48 -7.25 23.14
C VAL A 494 4.89 -8.53 23.72
N LEU A 495 4.17 -9.30 22.90
CA LEU A 495 3.49 -10.51 23.37
C LEU A 495 4.44 -11.66 23.71
N GLU A 496 5.62 -11.68 23.10
CA GLU A 496 6.65 -12.68 23.33
C GLU A 496 7.44 -12.44 24.62
N THR A 497 7.34 -11.26 25.22
CA THR A 497 8.01 -10.92 26.50
C THR A 497 7.36 -11.55 27.72
N ARG A 498 6.21 -12.18 27.58
CA ARG A 498 5.44 -12.79 28.68
C ARG A 498 6.29 -13.77 29.47
N ASN A 499 6.30 -13.62 30.81
CA ASN A 499 7.03 -14.44 31.76
C ASN A 499 8.56 -14.40 31.61
N LEU A 500 9.09 -13.45 30.84
CA LEU A 500 10.53 -13.27 30.68
C LEU A 500 10.98 -11.99 31.38
N ASP A 501 12.10 -12.11 32.09
CA ASP A 501 12.72 -11.00 32.80
C ASP A 501 14.08 -10.66 32.18
N PHE A 502 14.32 -9.36 31.97
CA PHE A 502 15.56 -8.83 31.41
C PHE A 502 16.11 -7.73 32.30
N ASP A 503 17.44 -7.60 32.35
CA ASP A 503 18.10 -6.50 33.07
C ASP A 503 18.13 -5.23 32.23
N HIS A 504 18.34 -5.38 30.90
CA HIS A 504 18.43 -4.28 29.95
C HIS A 504 17.30 -4.38 28.88
N ILE A 505 16.50 -3.35 28.79
CA ILE A 505 15.35 -3.32 27.89
C ILE A 505 15.38 -2.07 27.03
N LEU A 506 15.26 -2.24 25.73
CA LEU A 506 14.98 -1.18 24.77
C LEU A 506 13.66 -1.48 24.08
N VAL A 507 12.64 -0.64 24.30
CA VAL A 507 11.38 -0.72 23.58
C VAL A 507 11.39 0.31 22.46
N LEU A 508 11.15 -0.12 21.22
CA LEU A 508 11.07 0.74 20.04
C LEU A 508 9.61 0.97 19.65
N SER A 509 9.36 2.13 19.06
CA SER A 509 8.02 2.58 18.62
C SER A 509 6.95 2.53 19.72
N CYS A 510 7.34 2.90 20.96
CA CYS A 510 6.45 2.94 22.12
C CYS A 510 5.49 4.14 22.05
N ASN A 511 4.74 4.22 20.96
CA ASN A 511 3.76 5.26 20.67
C ASN A 511 2.35 4.81 21.02
N GLU A 512 1.46 5.78 21.20
CA GLU A 512 0.03 5.52 21.28
C GLU A 512 -0.46 4.86 20.00
N GLY A 513 -1.28 3.81 20.12
CA GLY A 513 -1.72 2.97 19.01
C GLY A 513 -0.83 1.74 18.73
N ASN A 514 0.46 1.77 19.12
CA ASN A 514 1.33 0.60 19.12
C ASN A 514 1.37 -0.06 20.50
N MET A 515 1.33 0.76 21.55
CA MET A 515 1.30 0.33 22.94
C MET A 515 0.29 1.20 23.74
N PRO A 516 -0.96 0.74 23.89
CA PRO A 516 -1.54 -0.54 23.47
C PRO A 516 -1.85 -0.62 21.98
N LYS A 517 -1.74 -1.84 21.41
CA LYS A 517 -2.12 -2.15 20.03
C LYS A 517 -3.55 -2.71 19.98
N GLY A 518 -4.26 -2.45 18.88
CA GLY A 518 -5.58 -3.05 18.64
C GLY A 518 -6.71 -2.48 19.50
N VAL A 519 -6.54 -1.28 20.07
CA VAL A 519 -7.60 -0.59 20.82
C VAL A 519 -8.78 -0.22 19.90
N ASN A 520 -8.52 -0.05 18.61
CA ASN A 520 -9.52 0.29 17.60
C ASN A 520 -9.91 -0.91 16.71
N ASP A 521 -9.71 -2.16 17.17
CA ASP A 521 -10.07 -3.33 16.38
C ASP A 521 -11.57 -3.31 16.06
N THR A 522 -11.88 -3.53 14.81
CA THR A 522 -13.26 -3.60 14.31
C THR A 522 -13.97 -4.85 14.82
N SER A 523 -15.22 -4.72 15.20
CA SER A 523 -16.13 -5.82 15.57
C SER A 523 -17.53 -5.50 15.10
N PHE A 524 -18.31 -6.51 14.74
CA PHE A 524 -19.74 -6.34 14.43
C PHE A 524 -20.61 -6.22 15.69
N ILE A 525 -20.06 -6.60 16.86
CA ILE A 525 -20.78 -6.54 18.13
C ILE A 525 -20.40 -5.24 18.86
N PRO A 526 -21.33 -4.31 19.06
CA PRO A 526 -21.08 -3.04 19.76
C PRO A 526 -20.54 -3.22 21.16
N TYR A 527 -19.74 -2.24 21.62
CA TYR A 527 -19.14 -2.24 22.96
C TYR A 527 -20.14 -2.50 24.11
N ALA A 528 -21.33 -1.87 24.03
CA ALA A 528 -22.35 -2.03 25.05
C ALA A 528 -22.84 -3.48 25.18
N ILE A 529 -23.04 -4.17 24.07
CA ILE A 529 -23.44 -5.58 24.04
C ILE A 529 -22.28 -6.46 24.50
N ARG A 530 -21.04 -6.22 24.01
CA ARG A 530 -19.87 -6.95 24.48
C ARG A 530 -19.75 -6.89 25.99
N LYS A 531 -19.90 -5.70 26.57
CA LYS A 531 -19.83 -5.49 28.01
C LYS A 531 -20.96 -6.19 28.77
N ALA A 532 -22.20 -6.12 28.25
CA ALA A 532 -23.37 -6.74 28.88
C ALA A 532 -23.28 -8.27 28.93
N PHE A 533 -22.72 -8.89 27.91
CA PHE A 533 -22.60 -10.34 27.79
C PHE A 533 -21.21 -10.87 28.18
N GLY A 534 -20.35 -10.05 28.76
CA GLY A 534 -19.03 -10.47 29.26
C GLY A 534 -18.02 -10.83 28.15
N LEU A 535 -18.23 -10.38 26.93
CA LEU A 535 -17.28 -10.53 25.83
C LEU A 535 -16.08 -9.60 26.01
N THR A 536 -14.98 -9.89 25.30
CA THR A 536 -13.77 -9.08 25.34
C THR A 536 -14.04 -7.65 24.84
N THR A 537 -13.75 -6.65 25.69
CA THR A 537 -13.92 -5.23 25.38
C THR A 537 -12.57 -4.53 25.15
N ILE A 538 -12.61 -3.28 24.68
CA ILE A 538 -11.42 -2.41 24.59
C ILE A 538 -10.75 -2.25 25.96
N ASP A 539 -11.52 -2.10 27.04
CA ASP A 539 -10.99 -1.98 28.41
C ASP A 539 -10.17 -3.21 28.80
N ASN A 540 -10.63 -4.40 28.42
CA ASN A 540 -9.91 -5.64 28.65
C ASN A 540 -8.56 -5.64 27.91
N LYS A 541 -8.55 -5.22 26.65
CA LYS A 541 -7.32 -5.14 25.84
C LYS A 541 -6.33 -4.13 26.45
N VAL A 542 -6.81 -2.96 26.86
CA VAL A 542 -5.96 -1.96 27.53
C VAL A 542 -5.35 -2.54 28.81
N ALA A 543 -6.14 -3.22 29.65
CA ALA A 543 -5.63 -3.84 30.90
C ALA A 543 -4.58 -4.93 30.63
N ILE A 544 -4.75 -5.73 29.56
CA ILE A 544 -3.78 -6.74 29.15
C ILE A 544 -2.44 -6.09 28.75
N TYR A 545 -2.49 -5.05 27.89
CA TYR A 545 -1.28 -4.35 27.45
C TYR A 545 -0.63 -3.57 28.60
N ALA A 546 -1.42 -2.98 29.52
CA ALA A 546 -0.91 -2.36 30.73
C ALA A 546 -0.13 -3.38 31.60
N TYR A 547 -0.67 -4.58 31.75
CA TYR A 547 0.05 -5.64 32.46
C TYR A 547 1.36 -6.01 31.75
N TYR A 548 1.35 -6.23 30.42
CA TYR A 548 2.57 -6.57 29.70
C TYR A 548 3.63 -5.49 29.78
N PHE A 549 3.24 -4.22 29.70
CA PHE A 549 4.15 -3.11 29.85
C PHE A 549 4.79 -3.07 31.25
N HIS A 550 3.99 -3.13 32.32
CA HIS A 550 4.52 -3.04 33.69
C HIS A 550 5.26 -4.32 34.09
N SER A 551 4.76 -5.50 33.72
CA SER A 551 5.43 -6.77 33.97
C SER A 551 6.81 -6.86 33.31
N LEU A 552 6.94 -6.37 32.07
CA LEU A 552 8.23 -6.30 31.37
C LEU A 552 9.25 -5.43 32.15
N LEU A 553 8.79 -4.32 32.75
CA LEU A 553 9.67 -3.37 33.42
C LEU A 553 9.92 -3.69 34.91
N GLN A 554 9.09 -4.51 35.54
CA GLN A 554 9.11 -4.67 36.98
C GLN A 554 10.46 -5.13 37.55
N ARG A 555 11.19 -6.05 36.87
CA ARG A 555 12.49 -6.57 37.34
C ARG A 555 13.68 -6.02 36.54
N ALA A 556 13.44 -5.13 35.59
CA ALA A 556 14.50 -4.50 34.80
C ALA A 556 15.27 -3.47 35.60
N GLN A 557 16.57 -3.35 35.33
CA GLN A 557 17.44 -2.35 35.96
C GLN A 557 17.66 -1.13 35.05
N ASP A 558 17.70 -1.34 33.76
CA ASP A 558 18.01 -0.36 32.73
C ASP A 558 16.99 -0.42 31.60
N VAL A 559 16.17 0.61 31.47
CA VAL A 559 15.02 0.68 30.59
C VAL A 559 15.13 1.90 29.70
N THR A 560 15.06 1.69 28.40
CA THR A 560 14.96 2.76 27.41
C THR A 560 13.68 2.59 26.61
N LEU A 561 12.79 3.58 26.64
CA LEU A 561 11.55 3.60 25.89
C LEU A 561 11.64 4.64 24.77
N ALA A 562 11.70 4.18 23.53
CA ALA A 562 11.82 5.02 22.35
C ALA A 562 10.47 5.25 21.68
N TYR A 563 10.19 6.49 21.28
CA TYR A 563 8.95 6.86 20.61
C TYR A 563 9.18 7.93 19.53
N ASN A 564 8.28 7.99 18.55
CA ASN A 564 8.29 9.00 17.49
C ASN A 564 7.55 10.26 17.92
N LYS A 565 8.09 11.41 17.49
CA LYS A 565 7.42 12.72 17.62
C LYS A 565 6.80 13.21 16.32
N ALA A 566 7.17 12.66 15.18
CA ALA A 566 6.60 13.10 13.90
C ALA A 566 5.17 12.63 13.75
N THR A 567 4.30 13.55 13.36
CA THR A 567 2.93 13.24 12.97
C THR A 567 2.88 12.81 11.52
N SER A 568 2.14 11.75 11.22
CA SER A 568 1.82 11.31 9.85
C SER A 568 0.30 11.21 9.70
N LYS A 569 -0.19 10.84 8.51
CA LYS A 569 -1.62 10.58 8.30
C LYS A 569 -2.15 9.41 9.17
N THR A 570 -1.26 8.53 9.61
CA THR A 570 -1.59 7.30 10.34
C THR A 570 -1.07 7.26 11.78
N ALA A 571 -0.26 8.24 12.23
CA ALA A 571 0.33 8.27 13.56
C ALA A 571 0.32 9.68 14.15
N THR A 572 -0.13 9.81 15.40
CA THR A 572 -0.26 11.08 16.12
C THR A 572 1.07 11.66 16.62
N GLY A 573 2.15 10.86 16.63
CA GLY A 573 3.44 11.28 17.19
C GLY A 573 3.46 11.37 18.71
N GLU A 574 2.49 10.77 19.40
CA GLU A 574 2.35 10.77 20.85
C GLU A 574 3.01 9.56 21.48
N MET A 575 3.64 9.75 22.66
CA MET A 575 4.13 8.63 23.44
C MET A 575 2.97 7.80 23.99
N SER A 576 3.20 6.50 24.23
CA SER A 576 2.24 5.60 24.84
C SER A 576 1.63 6.16 26.12
N ARG A 577 0.33 5.98 26.32
CA ARG A 577 -0.37 6.32 27.56
C ARG A 577 0.27 5.69 28.81
N PHE A 578 0.87 4.51 28.69
CA PHE A 578 1.56 3.84 29.80
C PHE A 578 2.86 4.55 30.20
N MET A 579 3.57 5.19 29.25
CA MET A 579 4.70 6.05 29.55
C MET A 579 4.25 7.31 30.30
N LEU A 580 3.13 7.91 29.89
CA LEU A 580 2.54 9.07 30.58
C LEU A 580 2.08 8.68 32.00
N GLN A 581 1.42 7.53 32.13
CA GLN A 581 0.96 7.01 33.41
C GLN A 581 2.13 6.79 34.35
N MET A 582 3.22 6.18 33.92
CA MET A 582 4.41 5.96 34.72
C MET A 582 5.09 7.26 35.14
N MET A 583 5.03 8.34 34.36
CA MET A 583 5.53 9.66 34.74
C MET A 583 4.73 10.27 35.90
N VAL A 584 3.43 9.99 35.97
CA VAL A 584 2.53 10.58 36.96
C VAL A 584 2.46 9.72 38.24
N GLU A 585 2.42 8.40 38.08
CA GLU A 585 2.10 7.47 39.17
C GLU A 585 3.36 6.87 39.85
N SER A 586 4.48 6.76 39.13
CA SER A 586 5.70 6.16 39.72
C SER A 586 6.62 7.19 40.36
N GLN A 587 7.42 6.73 41.33
CA GLN A 587 8.49 7.55 41.97
C GLN A 587 9.82 7.47 41.20
N GLN A 588 9.86 6.84 40.05
CA GLN A 588 11.06 6.62 39.25
C GLN A 588 11.57 7.93 38.62
N LYS A 589 12.89 8.11 38.63
CA LYS A 589 13.54 9.25 37.97
C LYS A 589 13.72 8.95 36.49
N ILE A 590 12.97 9.64 35.64
CA ILE A 590 12.98 9.45 34.18
C ILE A 590 13.92 10.48 33.55
N GLN A 591 14.87 10.00 32.76
CA GLN A 591 15.73 10.84 31.92
C GLN A 591 15.11 11.01 30.53
N PHE A 592 15.09 12.24 30.01
CA PHE A 592 14.61 12.53 28.67
C PHE A 592 15.78 12.76 27.74
N ARG A 593 15.79 12.05 26.61
CA ARG A 593 16.78 12.22 25.53
C ARG A 593 16.07 12.42 24.21
N ASN A 594 16.65 13.27 23.36
CA ASN A 594 16.12 13.53 22.02
C ASN A 594 17.19 13.15 20.98
N LEU A 595 16.81 12.25 20.07
CA LEU A 595 17.61 11.92 18.90
C LEU A 595 17.24 12.87 17.76
N ASN A 596 18.01 13.92 17.60
CA ASN A 596 17.94 14.75 16.43
C ASN A 596 18.86 14.14 15.35
N ALA A 597 18.26 13.62 14.26
CA ALA A 597 19.02 13.59 13.04
C ALA A 597 19.29 15.05 12.68
N GLN A 598 20.55 15.45 12.72
CA GLN A 598 20.96 16.67 12.04
C GLN A 598 20.79 16.41 10.54
N GLN A 599 19.55 16.36 10.07
CA GLN A 599 19.27 16.60 8.68
C GLN A 599 19.49 18.10 8.50
N VAL A 600 20.69 18.46 8.12
CA VAL A 600 20.83 19.62 7.25
C VAL A 600 19.93 19.26 6.06
N PRO A 601 18.81 19.95 5.81
CA PRO A 601 18.12 19.79 4.56
C PRO A 601 19.22 20.01 3.52
N MET A 602 19.61 18.96 2.79
CA MET A 602 20.30 19.18 1.55
C MET A 602 19.29 19.96 0.72
N GLN A 603 19.42 21.28 0.75
CA GLN A 603 18.90 22.09 -0.31
C GLN A 603 19.62 21.53 -1.54
N ASN A 604 18.91 20.72 -2.30
CA ASN A 604 19.32 20.38 -3.64
C ASN A 604 19.25 21.71 -4.40
N ILE A 605 20.34 22.47 -4.32
CA ILE A 605 20.49 23.68 -5.11
C ILE A 605 20.66 23.16 -6.53
N LYS A 606 19.60 23.25 -7.29
CA LYS A 606 19.61 22.93 -8.72
C LYS A 606 20.69 23.80 -9.36
N LYS A 607 21.76 23.15 -9.83
CA LYS A 607 22.89 23.87 -10.46
C LYS A 607 22.59 24.06 -11.93
N ALA A 608 22.81 25.29 -12.43
CA ALA A 608 22.79 25.59 -13.85
C ALA A 608 23.86 24.75 -14.58
N ILE A 609 23.56 24.31 -15.80
CA ILE A 609 24.50 23.60 -16.64
C ILE A 609 25.17 24.59 -17.59
N VAL A 610 26.47 24.74 -17.44
CA VAL A 610 27.30 25.59 -18.30
C VAL A 610 27.45 24.93 -19.69
N LYS A 611 27.32 25.73 -20.73
CA LYS A 611 27.53 25.28 -22.10
C LYS A 611 29.00 25.12 -22.41
N ASN A 612 29.60 24.06 -21.89
CA ASN A 612 31.00 23.69 -22.17
C ASN A 612 31.18 23.28 -23.65
N PRO A 613 32.45 23.11 -24.16
CA PRO A 613 32.70 22.79 -25.55
C PRO A 613 31.97 21.55 -26.07
N LYS A 614 31.80 20.51 -25.25
CA LYS A 614 31.05 19.29 -25.62
C LYS A 614 29.56 19.54 -25.78
N VAL A 615 28.99 20.34 -24.91
CA VAL A 615 27.57 20.75 -24.98
C VAL A 615 27.36 21.62 -26.22
N MET A 616 28.28 22.54 -26.48
CA MET A 616 28.21 23.41 -27.67
C MET A 616 28.39 22.64 -28.98
N GLU A 617 29.17 21.60 -29.02
CA GLU A 617 29.31 20.70 -30.20
C GLU A 617 27.93 20.12 -30.58
N VAL A 618 27.16 19.61 -29.58
CA VAL A 618 25.82 19.08 -29.80
C VAL A 618 24.85 20.18 -30.25
N ILE A 619 24.88 21.35 -29.59
CA ILE A 619 24.00 22.48 -29.92
C ILE A 619 24.29 22.96 -31.34
N ASN A 620 25.55 23.10 -31.70
CA ASN A 620 25.95 23.52 -33.06
C ASN A 620 25.57 22.50 -34.13
N GLY A 621 25.37 21.23 -33.75
CA GLY A 621 24.84 20.18 -34.61
C GLY A 621 23.32 20.26 -34.85
N ILE A 622 22.59 21.13 -34.14
CA ILE A 622 21.14 21.30 -34.31
C ILE A 622 20.88 22.05 -35.62
N GLU A 623 20.26 21.41 -36.58
CA GLU A 623 19.86 22.02 -37.88
C GLU A 623 18.36 22.31 -37.94
N ARG A 624 17.54 21.65 -37.09
CA ARG A 624 16.09 21.76 -37.15
C ARG A 624 15.53 21.98 -35.74
N ILE A 625 14.62 22.92 -35.59
CA ILE A 625 13.98 23.26 -34.30
C ILE A 625 12.48 23.30 -34.46
N SER A 626 11.75 22.53 -33.61
CA SER A 626 10.28 22.54 -33.56
C SER A 626 9.77 23.57 -32.55
N PRO A 627 8.52 24.07 -32.69
CA PRO A 627 7.87 24.90 -31.69
C PRO A 627 7.85 24.24 -30.29
N THR A 628 7.68 22.93 -30.23
CA THR A 628 7.72 22.17 -28.97
C THR A 628 9.09 22.26 -28.28
N ALA A 629 10.18 22.31 -29.05
CA ALA A 629 11.53 22.49 -28.47
C ALA A 629 11.67 23.90 -27.89
N LEU A 630 11.21 24.93 -28.61
CA LEU A 630 11.24 26.32 -28.16
C LEU A 630 10.41 26.55 -26.90
N THR A 631 9.20 25.98 -26.87
CA THR A 631 8.32 26.07 -25.68
C THR A 631 8.90 25.30 -24.50
N THR A 632 9.58 24.19 -24.74
CA THR A 632 10.32 23.44 -23.68
C THR A 632 11.46 24.29 -23.11
N TYR A 633 12.19 25.01 -23.94
CA TYR A 633 13.26 25.93 -23.51
C TYR A 633 12.70 27.08 -22.67
N LEU A 634 11.61 27.73 -23.12
CA LEU A 634 10.92 28.79 -22.38
C LEU A 634 10.38 28.31 -21.02
N ARG A 635 9.84 27.07 -20.95
CA ARG A 635 9.32 26.52 -19.72
C ARG A 635 10.41 26.15 -18.72
N CYS A 636 11.47 25.50 -19.20
CA CYS A 636 12.60 25.09 -18.38
C CYS A 636 13.81 24.75 -19.26
N GLN A 637 14.87 25.59 -19.18
CA GLN A 637 16.09 25.39 -19.95
C GLN A 637 16.79 24.05 -19.60
N MET A 638 16.71 23.60 -18.33
CA MET A 638 17.21 22.30 -17.90
C MET A 638 16.47 21.14 -18.56
N ARG A 639 15.14 21.24 -18.70
CA ARG A 639 14.34 20.22 -19.40
C ARG A 639 14.70 20.14 -20.87
N PHE A 640 14.93 21.31 -21.51
CA PHE A 640 15.43 21.38 -22.88
C PHE A 640 16.79 20.70 -23.01
N TYR A 641 17.73 20.98 -22.10
CA TYR A 641 19.04 20.34 -22.07
C TYR A 641 18.92 18.82 -21.99
N TYR A 642 18.20 18.26 -21.01
CA TYR A 642 18.08 16.82 -20.86
C TYR A 642 17.49 16.14 -22.08
N ARG A 643 16.46 16.74 -22.68
CA ARG A 643 15.74 16.14 -23.80
C ARG A 643 16.47 16.27 -25.13
N TYR A 644 16.91 17.47 -25.47
CA TYR A 644 17.39 17.79 -26.82
C TYR A 644 18.92 17.83 -26.95
N VAL A 645 19.63 18.12 -25.86
CA VAL A 645 21.09 18.19 -25.87
C VAL A 645 21.71 16.90 -25.32
N ALA A 646 21.27 16.45 -24.12
CA ALA A 646 21.75 15.20 -23.53
C ALA A 646 21.08 13.96 -24.13
N GLY A 647 20.01 14.11 -24.90
CA GLY A 647 19.31 13.02 -25.59
C GLY A 647 18.64 11.99 -24.67
N ILE A 648 18.32 12.39 -23.41
CA ILE A 648 17.66 11.51 -22.45
C ILE A 648 16.19 11.39 -22.85
N LYS A 649 15.82 10.22 -23.36
CA LYS A 649 14.42 9.94 -23.73
C LYS A 649 13.58 9.68 -22.50
N GLU A 650 12.36 10.23 -22.50
CA GLU A 650 11.32 9.81 -21.55
C GLU A 650 11.01 8.33 -21.81
N PRO A 651 10.83 7.52 -20.75
CA PRO A 651 10.42 6.13 -20.95
C PRO A 651 9.07 6.11 -21.67
N ASP A 652 8.98 5.38 -22.76
CA ASP A 652 7.71 5.15 -23.44
C ASP A 652 6.81 4.32 -22.51
N ASN A 653 5.60 4.82 -22.24
CA ASN A 653 4.57 4.02 -21.61
C ASN A 653 4.09 3.02 -22.65
N GLU A 654 4.61 1.81 -22.59
CA GLU A 654 4.27 0.71 -23.48
C GLU A 654 2.94 0.02 -23.09
N GLU A 655 2.19 0.59 -22.18
CA GLU A 655 0.90 0.04 -21.72
C GLU A 655 -0.23 0.49 -22.65
N ASP A 656 -1.23 -0.38 -22.83
CA ASP A 656 -2.52 -0.06 -23.46
C ASP A 656 -3.31 0.97 -22.60
N GLU A 657 -2.62 1.79 -21.80
CA GLU A 657 -3.18 2.89 -21.00
C GLU A 657 -3.22 4.18 -21.81
N ILE A 658 -4.37 4.84 -21.78
CA ILE A 658 -4.58 6.10 -22.47
C ILE A 658 -4.18 7.24 -21.54
N ASP A 659 -2.95 7.76 -21.74
CA ASP A 659 -2.54 9.03 -21.17
C ASP A 659 -3.09 10.22 -21.98
N ASN A 660 -2.88 11.44 -21.49
CA ASN A 660 -3.37 12.65 -22.18
C ASN A 660 -2.77 12.82 -23.59
N ARG A 661 -1.56 12.32 -23.83
CA ARG A 661 -0.88 12.39 -25.13
C ARG A 661 -1.51 11.40 -26.10
N ILE A 662 -1.73 10.15 -25.69
CA ILE A 662 -2.37 9.12 -26.50
C ILE A 662 -3.82 9.52 -26.80
N PHE A 663 -4.53 10.06 -25.81
CA PHE A 663 -5.89 10.59 -25.98
C PHE A 663 -5.93 11.66 -27.08
N GLY A 664 -5.01 12.64 -27.02
CA GLY A 664 -4.88 13.67 -28.06
C GLY A 664 -4.60 13.08 -29.43
N ASN A 665 -3.63 12.16 -29.53
CA ASN A 665 -3.27 11.52 -30.80
C ASN A 665 -4.43 10.74 -31.43
N ILE A 666 -5.25 10.06 -30.62
CA ILE A 666 -6.44 9.33 -31.09
C ILE A 666 -7.49 10.33 -31.63
N PHE A 667 -7.70 11.44 -30.89
CA PHE A 667 -8.66 12.47 -31.31
C PHE A 667 -8.22 13.14 -32.63
N HIS A 668 -6.96 13.57 -32.75
CA HIS A 668 -6.38 14.17 -33.98
C HIS A 668 -6.55 13.20 -35.16
N ARG A 669 -6.23 11.91 -34.94
CA ARG A 669 -6.40 10.92 -36.00
C ARG A 669 -7.87 10.69 -36.40
N ALA A 670 -8.78 10.71 -35.43
CA ALA A 670 -10.21 10.58 -35.75
C ALA A 670 -10.73 11.79 -36.53
N ALA A 671 -10.29 13.00 -36.20
CA ALA A 671 -10.60 14.24 -36.92
C ALA A 671 -10.02 14.21 -38.34
N GLU A 672 -8.74 13.84 -38.46
CA GLU A 672 -8.09 13.66 -39.78
C GLU A 672 -8.85 12.65 -40.67
N LEU A 673 -9.21 11.49 -40.14
CA LEU A 673 -9.96 10.45 -40.89
C LEU A 673 -11.31 10.94 -41.36
N PHE A 674 -11.97 11.84 -40.66
CA PHE A 674 -13.25 12.40 -41.08
C PHE A 674 -13.09 13.31 -42.32
N TYR A 675 -12.05 14.14 -42.39
CA TYR A 675 -11.80 15.08 -43.46
C TYR A 675 -10.92 14.52 -44.62
N GLN A 676 -10.40 13.29 -44.46
CA GLN A 676 -9.36 12.75 -45.34
C GLN A 676 -9.77 12.72 -46.83
N ASP A 677 -11.03 12.39 -47.10
CA ASP A 677 -11.54 12.35 -48.50
C ASP A 677 -11.70 13.72 -49.16
N LYS A 678 -11.66 14.77 -48.36
CA LYS A 678 -11.77 16.18 -48.80
C LYS A 678 -10.42 16.94 -48.73
N ASN A 679 -9.35 16.29 -48.40
CA ASN A 679 -8.02 16.90 -48.35
C ASN A 679 -7.59 17.44 -49.75
N HIS A 680 -6.68 18.44 -49.77
CA HIS A 680 -6.16 19.09 -50.97
C HIS A 680 -7.23 19.81 -51.85
N GLY A 681 -8.11 20.58 -51.23
CA GLY A 681 -9.02 21.49 -51.89
C GLY A 681 -10.47 21.00 -52.02
N GLY A 682 -10.81 19.89 -51.36
CA GLY A 682 -12.19 19.45 -51.31
C GLY A 682 -13.07 20.34 -50.42
N ILE A 683 -14.24 20.70 -50.90
CA ILE A 683 -15.18 21.59 -50.21
C ILE A 683 -16.04 20.79 -49.24
N ILE A 684 -16.19 21.27 -48.03
CA ILE A 684 -17.11 20.77 -46.99
C ILE A 684 -18.40 21.61 -47.05
N HIS A 685 -19.50 20.93 -47.26
CA HIS A 685 -20.84 21.53 -47.22
C HIS A 685 -21.54 21.22 -45.90
N GLU A 686 -22.53 22.02 -45.54
CA GLU A 686 -23.32 21.80 -44.31
C GLU A 686 -23.96 20.39 -44.30
N SER A 687 -24.43 19.93 -45.46
CA SER A 687 -25.01 18.58 -45.63
C SER A 687 -24.04 17.45 -45.27
N ASP A 688 -22.76 17.59 -45.61
CA ASP A 688 -21.73 16.59 -45.29
C ASP A 688 -21.60 16.38 -43.80
N ILE A 689 -21.66 17.50 -43.04
CA ILE A 689 -21.54 17.46 -41.57
C ILE A 689 -22.86 17.02 -40.93
N GLU A 690 -24.01 17.48 -41.43
CA GLU A 690 -25.31 17.04 -40.87
C GLU A 690 -25.55 15.54 -41.05
N ASP A 691 -25.20 15.01 -42.21
CA ASP A 691 -25.34 13.57 -42.44
C ASP A 691 -24.41 12.75 -41.54
N ALA A 692 -23.21 13.21 -41.32
CA ALA A 692 -22.28 12.60 -40.38
C ALA A 692 -22.76 12.66 -38.92
N LEU A 693 -23.37 13.78 -38.48
CA LEU A 693 -23.94 13.91 -37.15
C LEU A 693 -25.17 13.03 -36.92
N LYS A 694 -25.93 12.70 -37.97
CA LYS A 694 -27.06 11.75 -37.94
C LYS A 694 -26.59 10.30 -37.91
N ASP A 695 -25.46 9.98 -38.56
CA ASP A 695 -24.87 8.63 -38.57
C ASP A 695 -23.97 8.36 -37.40
N LYS A 696 -24.55 7.92 -36.29
CA LYS A 696 -23.79 7.52 -35.09
C LYS A 696 -22.78 6.40 -35.37
N SER A 697 -23.03 5.55 -36.36
CA SER A 697 -22.15 4.42 -36.67
C SER A 697 -20.87 4.87 -37.38
N LEU A 698 -20.94 5.92 -38.19
CA LEU A 698 -19.80 6.49 -38.89
C LEU A 698 -18.76 7.03 -37.89
N LEU A 699 -19.18 7.91 -36.98
CA LEU A 699 -18.29 8.50 -35.98
C LEU A 699 -17.65 7.43 -35.07
N THR A 700 -18.43 6.41 -34.69
CA THR A 700 -17.90 5.29 -33.92
C THR A 700 -16.82 4.53 -34.69
N ARG A 701 -17.05 4.21 -35.98
CA ARG A 701 -16.05 3.52 -36.82
C ARG A 701 -14.75 4.34 -37.00
N LEU A 702 -14.85 5.65 -37.20
CA LEU A 702 -13.68 6.51 -37.33
C LEU A 702 -12.84 6.54 -36.05
N VAL A 703 -13.49 6.68 -34.89
CA VAL A 703 -12.81 6.65 -33.60
C VAL A 703 -12.20 5.27 -33.33
N GLU A 704 -12.90 4.18 -33.60
CA GLU A 704 -12.36 2.82 -33.46
C GLU A 704 -11.16 2.56 -34.37
N ARG A 705 -11.17 3.10 -35.59
CA ARG A 705 -10.02 3.05 -36.50
C ARG A 705 -8.84 3.84 -35.91
N ALA A 706 -9.07 5.03 -35.37
CA ALA A 706 -8.04 5.83 -34.71
C ALA A 706 -7.43 5.11 -33.50
N PHE A 707 -8.25 4.42 -32.68
CA PHE A 707 -7.77 3.56 -31.59
C PHE A 707 -6.88 2.42 -32.10
N ARG A 708 -7.29 1.75 -33.19
CA ARG A 708 -6.48 0.68 -33.79
C ARG A 708 -5.11 1.17 -34.22
N GLU A 709 -5.07 2.34 -34.87
CA GLU A 709 -3.83 2.89 -35.43
C GLU A 709 -2.92 3.49 -34.36
N LYS A 710 -3.45 4.18 -33.32
CA LYS A 710 -2.67 5.00 -32.38
C LYS A 710 -2.45 4.37 -30.99
N LEU A 711 -3.30 3.44 -30.58
CA LEU A 711 -3.16 2.75 -29.29
C LEU A 711 -2.73 1.31 -29.46
N PHE A 712 -3.46 0.54 -30.27
CA PHE A 712 -3.21 -0.90 -30.38
C PHE A 712 -2.18 -1.26 -31.44
N GLU A 713 -1.89 -0.38 -32.38
CA GLU A 713 -0.96 -0.59 -33.51
C GLU A 713 -1.23 -1.90 -34.29
N VAL A 714 -2.52 -2.21 -34.52
CA VAL A 714 -2.99 -3.45 -35.17
C VAL A 714 -3.72 -3.17 -36.45
N ASN A 715 -3.71 -4.15 -37.36
CA ASN A 715 -4.38 -4.06 -38.67
C ASN A 715 -5.91 -4.16 -38.54
N GLU A 716 -6.64 -3.72 -39.59
CA GLU A 716 -8.12 -3.58 -39.62
C GLU A 716 -8.91 -4.86 -39.36
N THR A 717 -8.33 -6.03 -39.56
CA THR A 717 -9.02 -7.32 -39.52
C THR A 717 -9.15 -7.94 -38.14
N ARG A 718 -8.60 -7.31 -37.08
CA ARG A 718 -8.53 -7.89 -35.75
C ARG A 718 -9.61 -7.33 -34.83
N ASP A 719 -10.36 -8.18 -34.15
CA ASP A 719 -11.29 -7.76 -33.13
C ASP A 719 -10.55 -7.19 -31.90
N ILE A 720 -10.93 -5.98 -31.48
CA ILE A 720 -10.34 -5.28 -30.37
C ILE A 720 -11.22 -5.48 -29.14
N LYS A 721 -10.61 -5.91 -28.03
CA LYS A 721 -11.24 -5.94 -26.72
C LYS A 721 -10.83 -4.70 -25.92
N TYR A 722 -11.76 -3.82 -25.67
CA TYR A 722 -11.57 -2.63 -24.85
C TYR A 722 -11.68 -2.95 -23.36
N ASN A 723 -10.82 -2.39 -22.53
CA ASN A 723 -11.03 -2.35 -21.08
C ASN A 723 -12.03 -1.24 -20.71
N GLY A 724 -12.47 -1.20 -19.43
CA GLY A 724 -13.49 -0.24 -18.99
C GLY A 724 -13.08 1.22 -19.20
N LEU A 725 -11.82 1.59 -18.94
CA LEU A 725 -11.31 2.94 -19.13
C LEU A 725 -11.21 3.32 -20.62
N GLN A 726 -10.79 2.40 -21.47
CA GLN A 726 -10.75 2.59 -22.92
C GLN A 726 -12.15 2.80 -23.50
N LEU A 727 -13.18 2.10 -23.01
CA LEU A 727 -14.56 2.32 -23.42
C LEU A 727 -15.05 3.73 -23.07
N ILE A 728 -14.70 4.23 -21.87
CA ILE A 728 -15.02 5.60 -21.46
C ILE A 728 -14.33 6.60 -22.37
N ASN A 729 -13.01 6.46 -22.57
CA ASN A 729 -12.23 7.34 -23.44
C ASN A 729 -12.75 7.33 -24.89
N ARG A 730 -13.12 6.17 -25.41
CA ARG A 730 -13.74 6.05 -26.74
C ARG A 730 -15.01 6.88 -26.85
N GLN A 731 -15.89 6.80 -25.85
CA GLN A 731 -17.13 7.58 -25.86
C GLN A 731 -16.86 9.10 -25.77
N VAL A 732 -15.92 9.50 -24.93
CA VAL A 732 -15.53 10.93 -24.81
C VAL A 732 -14.95 11.45 -26.12
N ILE A 733 -14.11 10.68 -26.82
CA ILE A 733 -13.55 11.08 -28.13
C ILE A 733 -14.65 11.17 -29.19
N ILE A 734 -15.62 10.26 -29.19
CA ILE A 734 -16.79 10.37 -30.08
C ILE A 734 -17.55 11.69 -29.83
N ASP A 735 -17.77 12.03 -28.59
CA ASP A 735 -18.48 13.27 -28.24
C ASP A 735 -17.65 14.53 -28.56
N TYR A 736 -16.32 14.47 -28.45
CA TYR A 736 -15.43 15.54 -28.91
C TYR A 736 -15.47 15.69 -30.43
N LEU A 737 -15.46 14.61 -31.18
CA LEU A 737 -15.59 14.65 -32.64
C LEU A 737 -16.94 15.27 -33.07
N LYS A 738 -18.03 14.94 -32.38
CA LYS A 738 -19.34 15.59 -32.61
C LYS A 738 -19.29 17.09 -32.36
N ARG A 739 -18.62 17.54 -31.28
CA ARG A 739 -18.47 18.97 -30.99
C ARG A 739 -17.68 19.68 -32.07
N LEU A 740 -16.56 19.11 -32.51
CA LEU A 740 -15.79 19.62 -33.63
C LEU A 740 -16.69 19.87 -34.86
N LEU A 741 -17.45 18.85 -35.25
CA LEU A 741 -18.35 18.92 -36.40
C LEU A 741 -19.47 20.00 -36.23
N GLN A 742 -19.99 20.15 -35.01
CA GLN A 742 -20.97 21.20 -34.72
C GLN A 742 -20.40 22.62 -34.84
N ILE A 743 -19.11 22.82 -34.53
CA ILE A 743 -18.41 24.09 -34.72
C ILE A 743 -18.19 24.32 -36.21
N ASP A 744 -17.66 23.34 -36.89
CA ASP A 744 -17.32 23.45 -38.31
C ASP A 744 -18.57 23.61 -39.21
N ARG A 745 -19.74 23.05 -38.81
CA ARG A 745 -21.02 23.30 -39.50
C ARG A 745 -21.34 24.77 -39.66
N LYS A 746 -20.97 25.62 -38.68
CA LYS A 746 -21.22 27.08 -38.74
C LYS A 746 -20.34 27.79 -39.76
N LEU A 747 -19.25 27.19 -40.16
CA LEU A 747 -18.23 27.75 -41.05
C LEU A 747 -18.39 27.29 -42.49
N THR A 748 -19.29 26.35 -42.72
CA THR A 748 -19.60 25.83 -44.08
C THR A 748 -20.21 26.89 -44.96
N PRO A 749 -19.88 26.95 -46.29
CA PRO A 749 -18.91 26.04 -46.95
C PRO A 749 -17.44 26.49 -46.75
N PHE A 750 -16.51 25.57 -46.57
CA PHE A 750 -15.08 25.84 -46.56
C PHE A 750 -14.31 24.72 -47.24
N SER A 751 -13.08 25.02 -47.69
CA SER A 751 -12.21 24.03 -48.36
C SER A 751 -11.09 23.55 -47.41
N ILE A 752 -10.80 22.23 -47.45
CA ILE A 752 -9.65 21.65 -46.74
C ILE A 752 -8.42 21.73 -47.64
N LEU A 753 -7.46 22.58 -47.31
CA LEU A 753 -6.20 22.66 -48.09
C LEU A 753 -5.14 21.67 -47.66
N GLY A 754 -5.12 21.29 -46.35
CA GLY A 754 -4.17 20.33 -45.81
C GLY A 754 -4.61 19.75 -44.48
N LEU A 755 -4.25 18.47 -44.23
CA LEU A 755 -4.45 17.72 -42.96
C LEU A 755 -3.12 17.12 -42.55
N GLU A 756 -2.74 17.30 -41.27
CA GLU A 756 -1.45 16.85 -40.71
C GLU A 756 -0.27 17.25 -41.62
N GLU A 757 -0.32 18.46 -42.14
CA GLU A 757 0.60 18.94 -43.16
C GLU A 757 1.95 19.32 -42.55
N SER A 758 3.03 18.73 -43.09
CA SER A 758 4.38 19.04 -42.62
C SER A 758 4.90 20.32 -43.29
N VAL A 759 5.22 21.31 -42.48
CA VAL A 759 5.76 22.60 -42.95
C VAL A 759 7.16 22.84 -42.43
N GLU A 760 7.96 23.50 -43.28
CA GLU A 760 9.37 23.79 -42.94
C GLU A 760 9.76 25.12 -43.58
N LYS A 761 10.55 25.95 -42.86
CA LYS A 761 11.08 27.20 -43.33
C LYS A 761 12.50 27.44 -42.84
N ALA A 762 13.38 27.81 -43.78
CA ALA A 762 14.73 28.24 -43.45
C ALA A 762 14.70 29.58 -42.69
N PHE A 763 15.50 29.63 -41.62
CA PHE A 763 15.63 30.80 -40.75
C PHE A 763 17.08 31.04 -40.39
N GLU A 764 17.56 32.28 -40.59
CA GLU A 764 18.95 32.67 -40.35
C GLU A 764 19.07 33.31 -38.96
N ILE A 765 20.06 32.84 -38.18
CA ILE A 765 20.41 33.35 -36.86
C ILE A 765 21.87 33.74 -36.80
N ASP A 766 22.21 34.67 -35.93
CA ASP A 766 23.58 35.08 -35.65
C ASP A 766 24.12 34.23 -34.50
N THR A 767 25.17 33.49 -34.72
CA THR A 767 25.85 32.73 -33.65
C THR A 767 27.25 33.29 -33.42
N PRO A 768 27.90 33.04 -32.29
CA PRO A 768 29.28 33.47 -32.06
C PRO A 768 30.29 32.92 -33.08
N GLN A 769 29.89 31.92 -33.85
CA GLN A 769 30.70 31.30 -34.91
C GLN A 769 30.40 31.87 -36.31
N GLY A 770 29.46 32.78 -36.41
CA GLY A 770 28.94 33.39 -37.64
C GLY A 770 27.50 33.11 -37.95
N PRO A 771 26.95 33.61 -39.03
CA PRO A 771 25.59 33.36 -39.42
C PRO A 771 25.34 31.86 -39.66
N LYS A 772 24.21 31.37 -39.13
CA LYS A 772 23.81 29.96 -39.22
C LYS A 772 22.37 29.85 -39.73
N GLN A 773 22.17 28.99 -40.72
CA GLN A 773 20.83 28.65 -41.18
C GLN A 773 20.31 27.46 -40.39
N ILE A 774 19.10 27.59 -39.86
CA ILE A 774 18.34 26.51 -39.21
C ILE A 774 16.99 26.35 -39.87
N TYR A 775 16.34 25.22 -39.70
CA TYR A 775 15.00 24.95 -40.23
C TYR A 775 13.98 24.95 -39.11
N LEU A 776 12.99 25.80 -39.17
CA LEU A 776 11.81 25.79 -38.32
C LEU A 776 10.81 24.83 -38.96
N PHE A 777 10.41 23.80 -38.27
CA PHE A 777 9.56 22.74 -38.80
C PHE A 777 8.44 22.30 -37.84
N GLY A 778 7.38 21.75 -38.40
CA GLY A 778 6.32 21.11 -37.60
C GLY A 778 5.19 20.61 -38.49
N ASN A 779 4.15 20.05 -37.81
CA ASN A 779 2.95 19.56 -38.48
C ASN A 779 1.77 20.44 -38.07
N ILE A 780 0.96 20.83 -39.06
CA ILE A 780 -0.27 21.59 -38.87
C ILE A 780 -1.43 20.59 -38.91
N ASP A 781 -2.25 20.59 -37.87
CA ASP A 781 -3.37 19.63 -37.76
C ASP A 781 -4.35 19.78 -38.94
N ARG A 782 -4.75 21.03 -39.25
CA ARG A 782 -5.65 21.33 -40.37
C ARG A 782 -5.45 22.74 -40.92
N ILE A 783 -5.55 22.85 -42.26
CA ILE A 783 -5.49 24.12 -43.00
C ILE A 783 -6.78 24.24 -43.83
N ASP A 784 -7.55 25.31 -43.55
CA ASP A 784 -8.80 25.59 -44.21
C ASP A 784 -8.69 26.85 -45.04
N GLU A 785 -9.41 26.89 -46.17
CA GLU A 785 -9.74 28.16 -46.85
C GLU A 785 -11.21 28.48 -46.64
N ILE A 786 -11.47 29.68 -46.12
CA ILE A 786 -12.80 30.14 -45.78
C ILE A 786 -13.07 31.43 -46.61
N GLN A 787 -14.28 31.55 -47.15
CA GLN A 787 -14.74 32.74 -47.86
C GLN A 787 -15.71 33.49 -46.95
N ASP A 788 -15.40 34.74 -46.65
CA ASP A 788 -16.29 35.62 -45.92
C ASP A 788 -16.64 36.89 -46.75
N ASN A 789 -17.30 37.84 -46.09
CA ASN A 789 -17.67 39.11 -46.75
C ASN A 789 -16.46 40.01 -47.11
N HIS A 790 -15.27 39.72 -46.63
CA HIS A 790 -14.02 40.47 -46.85
C HIS A 790 -13.09 39.76 -47.84
N GLY A 791 -13.44 38.56 -48.31
CA GLY A 791 -12.68 37.76 -49.26
C GLY A 791 -12.29 36.39 -48.75
N ALA A 792 -11.41 35.72 -49.49
CA ALA A 792 -10.87 34.43 -49.06
C ALA A 792 -9.71 34.61 -48.08
N PHE A 793 -9.71 33.80 -47.02
CA PHE A 793 -8.60 33.74 -46.06
C PHE A 793 -8.29 32.31 -45.67
N ILE A 794 -7.04 32.07 -45.25
CA ILE A 794 -6.60 30.75 -44.78
C ILE A 794 -6.67 30.74 -43.25
N ARG A 795 -7.22 29.66 -42.71
CA ARG A 795 -7.23 29.39 -41.28
C ARG A 795 -6.31 28.22 -40.98
N VAL A 796 -5.36 28.44 -40.04
CA VAL A 796 -4.49 27.38 -39.46
C VAL A 796 -5.09 26.90 -38.16
N VAL A 797 -5.58 25.70 -38.14
CA VAL A 797 -6.27 25.11 -36.97
C VAL A 797 -5.36 24.15 -36.25
N ASP A 798 -5.22 24.32 -34.92
CA ASP A 798 -4.53 23.41 -34.02
C ASP A 798 -5.50 22.95 -32.94
N TYR A 799 -5.65 21.63 -32.76
CA TYR A 799 -6.60 21.03 -31.82
C TYR A 799 -6.01 20.89 -30.42
N LYS A 800 -6.78 21.25 -29.41
CA LYS A 800 -6.39 21.07 -28.01
C LYS A 800 -7.48 20.31 -27.23
N THR A 801 -7.12 19.14 -26.72
CA THR A 801 -8.01 18.27 -25.94
C THR A 801 -7.92 18.52 -24.43
N GLY A 802 -7.01 19.37 -23.98
CA GLY A 802 -6.81 19.72 -22.57
C GLY A 802 -7.87 20.65 -21.98
N SER A 803 -7.86 20.74 -20.64
CA SER A 803 -8.90 21.45 -19.85
C SER A 803 -8.75 22.98 -19.75
N ASN A 804 -7.67 23.57 -20.23
CA ASN A 804 -7.39 25.00 -20.07
C ASN A 804 -7.74 25.81 -21.31
N ASN A 805 -8.58 26.83 -21.13
CA ASN A 805 -9.02 27.70 -22.20
C ASN A 805 -8.79 29.23 -21.96
N SER A 806 -8.29 29.62 -20.80
CA SER A 806 -8.13 31.04 -20.48
C SER A 806 -6.73 31.54 -20.84
N MET A 807 -6.60 32.06 -22.03
CA MET A 807 -5.40 32.76 -22.51
C MET A 807 -5.68 34.24 -22.59
N ASN A 808 -5.00 35.03 -21.77
CA ASN A 808 -5.02 36.46 -21.87
C ASN A 808 -3.64 36.96 -22.33
N VAL A 809 -3.42 36.93 -23.62
CA VAL A 809 -2.19 37.42 -24.28
C VAL A 809 -2.46 38.79 -24.81
N LYS A 810 -1.71 39.78 -24.33
CA LYS A 810 -1.94 41.20 -24.72
C LYS A 810 -1.09 41.63 -25.91
N ASN A 811 0.13 41.12 -26.00
CA ASN A 811 1.08 41.49 -27.04
C ASN A 811 2.01 40.32 -27.36
N ILE A 812 2.85 40.48 -28.37
CA ILE A 812 3.80 39.47 -28.79
C ILE A 812 4.84 39.15 -27.70
N ASP A 813 5.28 40.13 -26.91
CA ASP A 813 6.23 39.90 -25.82
C ASP A 813 5.72 38.91 -24.78
N ASP A 814 4.42 38.89 -24.52
CA ASP A 814 3.80 37.93 -23.58
C ASP A 814 3.99 36.50 -24.00
N ILE A 815 4.09 36.21 -25.30
CA ILE A 815 4.25 34.88 -25.85
C ILE A 815 5.63 34.31 -25.51
N PHE A 816 6.64 35.15 -25.46
CA PHE A 816 8.03 34.79 -25.20
C PHE A 816 8.43 34.95 -23.73
N ASN A 817 7.51 35.38 -22.85
CA ASN A 817 7.78 35.60 -21.44
C ASN A 817 7.67 34.32 -20.63
N PRO A 818 8.78 33.80 -20.04
CA PRO A 818 8.75 32.59 -19.23
C PRO A 818 7.82 32.65 -18.00
N GLU A 819 7.58 33.89 -17.48
CA GLU A 819 6.68 34.06 -16.33
C GLU A 819 5.21 33.81 -16.67
N LYS A 820 4.82 34.05 -17.91
CA LYS A 820 3.43 33.94 -18.40
C LYS A 820 3.11 32.58 -19.01
N ILE A 821 4.10 31.72 -19.16
CA ILE A 821 3.95 30.43 -19.84
C ILE A 821 2.95 29.48 -19.15
N ASP A 822 2.68 29.68 -17.84
CA ASP A 822 1.65 28.94 -17.11
C ASP A 822 0.22 29.27 -17.59
N ASN A 823 0.06 30.41 -18.31
CA ASN A 823 -1.18 30.79 -18.96
C ASN A 823 -1.29 30.23 -20.40
N HIS A 824 -0.48 29.24 -20.74
CA HIS A 824 -0.45 28.58 -22.05
C HIS A 824 -0.16 29.53 -23.22
N THR A 825 0.68 30.54 -23.01
CA THR A 825 1.15 31.43 -24.06
C THR A 825 1.96 30.72 -25.14
N ASP A 826 2.51 29.54 -24.80
CA ASP A 826 3.22 28.62 -25.70
C ASP A 826 2.36 28.11 -26.87
N TYR A 827 1.06 27.98 -26.70
CA TYR A 827 0.16 27.62 -27.81
C TYR A 827 0.09 28.72 -28.88
N TYR A 828 0.19 29.95 -28.47
CA TYR A 828 0.30 31.08 -29.41
C TYR A 828 1.57 31.03 -30.24
N LEU A 829 2.70 30.70 -29.61
CA LEU A 829 3.98 30.54 -30.32
C LEU A 829 3.85 29.53 -31.47
N GLN A 830 3.25 28.38 -31.19
CA GLN A 830 3.06 27.32 -32.18
C GLN A 830 2.13 27.77 -33.32
N ALA A 831 0.94 28.28 -33.00
CA ALA A 831 -0.08 28.63 -33.98
C ALA A 831 0.34 29.81 -34.86
N ILE A 832 0.97 30.84 -34.27
CA ILE A 832 1.46 32.02 -35.03
C ILE A 832 2.63 31.60 -35.91
N LEU A 833 3.59 30.81 -35.40
CA LEU A 833 4.73 30.37 -36.24
C LEU A 833 4.25 29.57 -37.46
N TYR A 834 3.34 28.67 -37.30
CA TYR A 834 2.78 27.87 -38.41
C TYR A 834 2.03 28.77 -39.41
N SER A 835 1.28 29.73 -38.93
CA SER A 835 0.56 30.69 -39.77
C SER A 835 1.51 31.60 -40.54
N LEU A 836 2.62 32.04 -39.94
CA LEU A 836 3.66 32.84 -40.62
C LEU A 836 4.44 32.01 -41.66
N ILE A 837 4.65 30.71 -41.46
CA ILE A 837 5.25 29.83 -42.47
C ILE A 837 4.36 29.79 -43.71
N LEU A 838 3.04 29.60 -43.53
CA LEU A 838 2.08 29.57 -44.65
C LEU A 838 1.85 30.94 -45.30
N ARG A 839 1.93 32.02 -44.55
CA ARG A 839 1.71 33.38 -45.05
C ARG A 839 2.80 33.84 -46.02
N ASN A 840 4.01 33.31 -45.86
CA ASN A 840 5.20 33.74 -46.62
C ASN A 840 5.55 32.74 -47.74
N GLU A 841 4.95 32.91 -48.90
CA GLU A 841 5.26 32.26 -50.18
C GLU A 841 5.20 30.68 -50.11
N HIS A 842 4.35 30.14 -49.25
CA HIS A 842 4.16 28.69 -49.18
C HIS A 842 3.28 28.22 -50.33
N PRO A 843 3.57 27.05 -50.95
CA PRO A 843 2.77 26.54 -52.11
C PRO A 843 1.28 26.43 -51.85
N ILE A 844 0.87 26.09 -50.60
CA ILE A 844 -0.54 25.98 -50.21
C ILE A 844 -1.23 27.35 -50.22
N ASN A 845 -0.48 28.47 -50.00
CA ASN A 845 -0.97 29.84 -50.10
C ASN A 845 -0.45 30.58 -51.31
N ALA A 846 -0.42 29.97 -52.47
CA ALA A 846 0.08 30.60 -53.70
C ALA A 846 -0.69 31.87 -54.07
N ALA A 847 -1.94 32.00 -53.65
CA ALA A 847 -2.77 33.20 -53.87
C ALA A 847 -2.48 34.34 -52.87
N ASN A 848 -1.57 34.12 -51.90
CA ASN A 848 -1.17 35.09 -50.89
C ASN A 848 -2.36 35.63 -50.04
N HIS A 849 -3.32 34.78 -49.74
CA HIS A 849 -4.44 35.14 -48.88
C HIS A 849 -3.99 35.47 -47.44
N PRO A 850 -4.73 36.31 -46.71
CA PRO A 850 -4.52 36.50 -45.27
C PRO A 850 -4.55 35.14 -44.51
N VAL A 851 -3.71 34.97 -43.48
CA VAL A 851 -3.64 33.74 -42.69
C VAL A 851 -3.96 34.04 -41.22
N SER A 852 -5.00 33.41 -40.73
CA SER A 852 -5.50 33.53 -39.35
C SER A 852 -5.22 32.28 -38.55
N PRO A 853 -4.56 32.36 -37.36
CA PRO A 853 -4.34 31.24 -36.47
C PRO A 853 -5.59 30.94 -35.63
N ALA A 854 -5.93 29.68 -35.46
CA ALA A 854 -7.06 29.22 -34.64
C ALA A 854 -6.64 28.11 -33.70
N LEU A 855 -7.01 28.25 -32.42
CA LEU A 855 -6.83 27.20 -31.40
C LEU A 855 -8.18 26.68 -30.94
N LEU A 856 -8.44 25.42 -31.20
CA LEU A 856 -9.74 24.81 -30.94
C LEU A 856 -9.69 23.93 -29.70
N PHE A 857 -10.17 24.50 -28.58
CA PHE A 857 -10.29 23.80 -27.29
C PHE A 857 -11.59 23.01 -27.23
N ILE A 858 -11.54 21.74 -27.62
CA ILE A 858 -12.72 20.89 -27.80
C ILE A 858 -13.53 20.71 -26.50
N GLN A 859 -12.87 20.62 -25.35
CA GLN A 859 -13.55 20.43 -24.07
C GLN A 859 -14.47 21.62 -23.71
N HIS A 860 -14.08 22.82 -24.07
CA HIS A 860 -14.77 24.09 -23.72
C HIS A 860 -15.61 24.67 -24.83
N ALA A 861 -15.60 24.07 -26.01
CA ALA A 861 -16.28 24.54 -27.20
C ALA A 861 -17.80 24.26 -27.16
N THR A 862 -18.49 24.72 -26.10
CA THR A 862 -19.93 24.48 -25.86
C THR A 862 -20.84 25.69 -26.07
N GLY A 863 -20.29 26.87 -26.23
CA GLY A 863 -21.05 28.12 -26.42
C GLY A 863 -21.59 28.31 -27.84
N LYS A 864 -22.75 28.96 -27.97
CA LYS A 864 -23.27 29.32 -29.31
C LYS A 864 -22.38 30.28 -30.10
N ASP A 865 -21.56 31.07 -29.40
CA ASP A 865 -20.69 32.10 -29.95
C ASP A 865 -19.20 31.77 -29.82
N TYR A 866 -18.85 30.47 -29.75
CA TYR A 866 -17.47 30.05 -29.64
C TYR A 866 -16.71 30.29 -30.96
N ASP A 867 -15.66 31.18 -30.91
CA ASP A 867 -14.74 31.45 -32.00
C ASP A 867 -13.33 30.98 -31.61
N PRO A 868 -12.73 30.04 -32.37
CA PRO A 868 -11.39 29.54 -32.10
C PRO A 868 -10.26 30.45 -32.56
N THR A 869 -10.56 31.58 -33.23
CA THR A 869 -9.56 32.52 -33.72
C THR A 869 -8.73 33.09 -32.57
N LEU A 870 -7.41 33.05 -32.68
CA LEU A 870 -6.52 33.61 -31.67
C LEU A 870 -6.70 35.15 -31.56
N GLN A 871 -6.63 35.61 -30.31
CA GLN A 871 -6.82 37.03 -30.00
C GLN A 871 -5.59 37.61 -29.31
N LEU A 872 -5.13 38.77 -29.71
CA LEU A 872 -4.20 39.60 -28.98
C LEU A 872 -4.93 40.83 -28.45
N ASP A 873 -4.83 41.10 -27.16
CA ASP A 873 -5.57 42.18 -26.46
C ASP A 873 -7.07 42.20 -26.80
N LYS A 874 -7.69 41.00 -26.87
CA LYS A 874 -9.10 40.77 -27.22
C LYS A 874 -9.47 41.13 -28.68
N GLN A 875 -8.49 41.38 -29.53
CA GLN A 875 -8.70 41.57 -30.96
C GLN A 875 -8.32 40.29 -31.71
N PRO A 876 -9.18 39.79 -32.61
CA PRO A 876 -8.88 38.62 -33.40
C PRO A 876 -7.72 38.88 -34.38
N ILE A 877 -6.83 37.89 -34.51
CA ILE A 877 -5.74 37.89 -35.49
C ILE A 877 -6.30 37.45 -36.83
N THR A 878 -6.68 38.44 -37.65
CA THR A 878 -7.24 38.19 -38.99
C THR A 878 -6.14 37.90 -40.03
N ASP A 879 -4.96 38.53 -39.90
CA ASP A 879 -3.76 38.19 -40.68
C ASP A 879 -2.51 38.28 -39.82
N VAL A 880 -1.77 37.17 -39.71
CA VAL A 880 -0.51 37.12 -38.95
C VAL A 880 0.59 38.04 -39.51
N ALA A 881 0.49 38.46 -40.79
CA ALA A 881 1.45 39.38 -41.39
C ALA A 881 1.61 40.69 -40.60
N ASN A 882 0.54 41.13 -39.93
CA ASN A 882 0.53 42.35 -39.12
C ASN A 882 1.48 42.25 -37.90
N TYR A 883 1.85 41.08 -37.48
CA TYR A 883 2.67 40.81 -36.29
C TYR A 883 4.02 40.20 -36.66
N GLN A 884 4.31 40.01 -37.97
CA GLN A 884 5.45 39.24 -38.44
C GLN A 884 6.80 39.77 -37.94
N SER A 885 7.05 41.07 -38.07
CA SER A 885 8.32 41.68 -37.70
C SER A 885 8.63 41.46 -36.22
N GLU A 886 7.69 41.86 -35.36
CA GLU A 886 7.85 41.75 -33.91
C GLU A 886 8.00 40.29 -33.44
N PHE A 887 7.20 39.36 -33.99
CA PHE A 887 7.27 37.98 -33.64
C PHE A 887 8.60 37.33 -34.07
N MET A 888 9.06 37.60 -35.33
CA MET A 888 10.30 37.02 -35.82
C MET A 888 11.54 37.59 -35.12
N ASP A 889 11.53 38.85 -34.71
CA ASP A 889 12.62 39.44 -33.93
C ASP A 889 12.75 38.77 -32.55
N ARG A 890 11.63 38.55 -31.88
CA ARG A 890 11.61 37.84 -30.59
C ARG A 890 12.01 36.35 -30.74
N LEU A 891 11.54 35.69 -31.80
CA LEU A 891 11.90 34.32 -32.11
C LEU A 891 13.41 34.17 -32.38
N LYS A 892 13.99 35.14 -33.12
CA LYS A 892 15.44 35.18 -33.37
C LYS A 892 16.23 35.26 -32.08
N VAL A 893 15.89 36.16 -31.18
CA VAL A 893 16.53 36.29 -29.87
C VAL A 893 16.41 35.02 -29.06
N LEU A 894 15.24 34.38 -29.00
CA LEU A 894 15.05 33.12 -28.26
C LEU A 894 15.93 32.01 -28.80
N ILE A 895 16.07 31.90 -30.11
CA ILE A 895 16.88 30.86 -30.71
C ILE A 895 18.38 31.14 -30.52
N GLU A 896 18.80 32.40 -30.69
CA GLU A 896 20.19 32.83 -30.47
C GLU A 896 20.64 32.58 -29.02
N ASP A 897 19.76 32.72 -28.01
CA ASP A 897 20.03 32.35 -26.63
C ASP A 897 20.40 30.88 -26.48
N ILE A 898 19.76 29.98 -27.26
CA ILE A 898 20.09 28.55 -27.24
C ILE A 898 21.53 28.31 -27.73
N PHE A 899 21.97 29.06 -28.76
CA PHE A 899 23.29 28.93 -29.35
C PHE A 899 24.38 29.79 -28.68
N ASN A 900 24.00 30.64 -27.73
CA ASN A 900 24.96 31.49 -27.01
C ASN A 900 25.68 30.68 -25.91
N PRO A 901 27.00 30.52 -25.94
CA PRO A 901 27.79 29.78 -24.95
C PRO A 901 27.77 30.44 -23.55
N ASP A 902 27.57 31.72 -23.45
CA ASP A 902 27.61 32.50 -22.20
C ASP A 902 26.33 32.35 -21.40
N ILE A 903 25.25 31.87 -22.03
CA ILE A 903 23.96 31.61 -21.37
C ILE A 903 23.87 30.16 -20.96
N SER A 904 24.00 29.89 -19.64
CA SER A 904 23.83 28.54 -19.07
C SER A 904 22.38 28.06 -19.14
N PHE A 905 22.16 26.73 -19.12
CA PHE A 905 20.83 26.15 -18.93
C PHE A 905 20.43 26.26 -17.46
N ASN A 906 19.54 27.16 -17.16
CA ASN A 906 19.08 27.43 -15.81
C ASN A 906 17.86 26.57 -15.42
N PRO A 907 17.77 26.13 -14.16
CA PRO A 907 16.55 25.52 -13.64
C PRO A 907 15.41 26.54 -13.57
N THR A 908 14.18 26.08 -13.77
CA THR A 908 13.02 26.95 -13.59
C THR A 908 12.80 27.27 -12.11
N GLU A 909 12.42 28.50 -11.81
CA GLU A 909 12.00 28.93 -10.46
C GLU A 909 10.59 28.41 -10.10
N LYS A 910 9.81 27.98 -11.10
CA LYS A 910 8.44 27.47 -10.93
C LYS A 910 8.42 26.01 -10.49
N THR A 911 8.49 25.80 -9.19
CA THR A 911 8.54 24.45 -8.58
C THR A 911 7.31 23.57 -8.92
N LYS A 912 6.15 24.16 -9.21
CA LYS A 912 4.97 23.41 -9.66
C LYS A 912 5.21 22.64 -10.96
N GLN A 913 5.97 23.19 -11.88
CA GLN A 913 6.32 22.51 -13.14
C GLN A 913 7.23 21.31 -12.93
N CYS A 914 8.01 21.31 -11.83
CA CYS A 914 8.90 20.19 -11.48
C CYS A 914 8.15 18.97 -10.94
N GLN A 915 6.93 19.12 -10.42
CA GLN A 915 6.16 17.99 -9.86
C GLN A 915 5.87 16.89 -10.89
N TYR A 916 5.63 17.30 -12.14
CA TYR A 916 5.32 16.39 -13.25
C TYR A 916 6.44 16.30 -14.28
N CYS A 917 7.64 16.79 -13.94
CA CYS A 917 8.79 16.75 -14.86
C CYS A 917 9.41 15.34 -14.88
N PRO A 918 9.55 14.71 -16.05
CA PRO A 918 10.15 13.37 -16.15
C PRO A 918 11.62 13.33 -15.70
N TYR A 919 12.30 14.47 -15.70
CA TYR A 919 13.70 14.63 -15.31
C TYR A 919 13.87 15.07 -13.84
N ARG A 920 12.80 15.08 -13.03
CA ARG A 920 12.85 15.54 -11.63
C ARG A 920 13.94 14.86 -10.81
N ASN A 921 14.07 13.54 -10.95
CA ASN A 921 15.02 12.74 -10.17
C ASN A 921 16.49 13.00 -10.56
N ILE A 922 16.75 13.55 -11.75
CA ILE A 922 18.09 13.89 -12.23
C ILE A 922 18.41 15.35 -11.90
N CYS A 923 17.38 16.19 -11.96
CA CYS A 923 17.55 17.63 -11.76
C CYS A 923 17.70 18.02 -10.28
N GLY A 924 17.12 17.24 -9.34
CA GLY A 924 17.19 17.49 -7.90
C GLY A 924 15.92 18.09 -7.29
#